data_4182803f4307a8b8e533366d018930a5
#
_entry.id   4182803f4307a8b8e533366d018930a5
#
_cell.length_a   1.000
_cell.length_b   1.000
_cell.length_c   1.000
_cell.angle_alpha   90.00
_cell.angle_beta   90.00
_cell.angle_gamma   90.00
#
_symmetry.space_group_name_H-M   'P 1'
#
loop_
_entity.id
_entity.type
_entity.pdbx_description
1 polymer ?
#
loop_
_entity_poly.entity_id
_entity_poly.type
_entity_poly.pdbx_seq_one_letter_code
_entity_poly.pdbx_strand_id
1 'polypeptide(L)'
;MKKWHFVGLGVAVVLLSSFSWSGFFDHQVDYNEEVKPILNKNCMGCHGGVKQAGDVSFLFEHEMLEPGKSGKIPVVRGDADASEMIRRILSKDPDEMMPKGGAHLKEEDIQTLKKWINQGAKWETHWAYKRIEKPEVPSNKNLWNLFGLINTGNGNWPKNEIDEFVLQKLKQEKLSPSPEADRATLIRRVSLDLTGLPPTEKEVADFERDNSPDAYEKVVDRLLKSPAYGERWTSMWMDLARYADTKGYESDGGRNIWRYRDYVVKSFNADKPFDQFTIEQLAGDLMPEKKTGMPSDENMIATAFHRNTMINNEGGTDDEEFRVAAQIDRVNTTWEVWQGTTFACIQCHSHPYDPIPHEDYYKYMAFFNNSRDEDVWDEWPKLRFYKGDDSARVEKVKSWINKHDPKETQKFTQFMRVMEPKINAHSIIKGDESTVLLISYYGVKDKGNAKIPNVNLTGAGNLVMNISTKAENAVMTFHLDKIDGQVISTVNVPTRDTVLVAPIPKISGKHDIFLTLKSSKNPTEWVRITWLAFQEALPGVGKPEYPEILKDYSTILTKSTESMPVIWEGTGDFARKTNVFVRGNWSVKGAEVKPDVPKLLAPMPKDYPKNRLGLSKWMVSRDNALTSRVIVNRFWEQLFGRGIVETVEDFGSQGAEPSHPELLDWLAVNFMEEDHWSVKKLLKTMVMSATYQQSSKSDKARQEQDPYNRFISRGPRVRLSAEQVRDQAMAACGLLSKKMYGPSVMPPQPEGIWLSPYSGESWKVSEGEDKYRRAVYTYWKRTAPYPSMTTFDAPSREFCQSRRILTNTPLQALVTLNDPVYLEAAEKLATNMQKRGKTPEQQLREGYRLLTFQPINNKSLQVLVKIYGDALKSYRAKPSDVDSILVYGKERKSPELAALTISANVMLNLDNVVTKE
;
A
#
# COMPACT_ATOMS: atom_id res chain seq x y z
N MET A 1 85.56 22.37 -4.17
CA MET A 1 84.43 23.13 -4.65
C MET A 1 83.32 22.23 -5.15
N LYS A 2 82.69 21.34 -4.34
CA LYS A 2 81.62 20.47 -4.71
C LYS A 2 80.73 20.03 -3.53
N LYS A 3 80.48 20.90 -2.50
CA LYS A 3 79.59 20.56 -1.34
C LYS A 3 78.56 21.64 -0.96
N TRP A 4 78.42 22.70 -1.74
CA TRP A 4 77.56 23.81 -1.39
C TRP A 4 76.32 23.96 -2.29
N HIS A 5 76.19 23.15 -3.35
CA HIS A 5 75.03 23.22 -4.26
C HIS A 5 73.80 22.35 -3.81
N PHE A 6 74.00 21.44 -2.85
CA PHE A 6 72.93 20.56 -2.35
C PHE A 6 72.14 21.14 -1.16
N VAL A 7 72.70 22.07 -0.43
CA VAL A 7 72.02 22.70 0.71
C VAL A 7 71.08 23.80 0.24
N GLY A 8 71.35 24.47 -0.85
CA GLY A 8 70.51 25.50 -1.43
C GLY A 8 69.21 24.95 -2.06
N LEU A 9 69.25 23.73 -2.62
CA LEU A 9 68.07 23.11 -3.23
C LEU A 9 67.13 22.51 -2.18
N GLY A 10 67.65 22.01 -1.04
CA GLY A 10 66.89 21.50 0.08
C GLY A 10 66.08 22.59 0.84
N VAL A 11 66.64 23.78 1.02
CA VAL A 11 65.98 24.91 1.65
C VAL A 11 64.93 25.56 0.73
N ALA A 12 65.13 25.58 -0.61
CA ALA A 12 64.15 26.11 -1.53
C ALA A 12 62.92 25.15 -1.70
N VAL A 13 63.08 23.82 -1.58
CA VAL A 13 62.00 22.86 -1.56
C VAL A 13 61.25 22.90 -0.23
N VAL A 14 61.90 23.12 0.90
CA VAL A 14 61.24 23.26 2.21
C VAL A 14 60.56 24.60 2.36
N LEU A 15 61.04 25.69 1.78
CA LEU A 15 60.40 27.00 1.76
C LEU A 15 59.28 27.12 0.72
N LEU A 16 59.22 26.27 -0.32
CA LEU A 16 58.11 26.17 -1.25
C LEU A 16 57.03 25.21 -0.74
N SER A 17 57.34 24.36 0.22
CA SER A 17 56.31 23.48 0.87
C SER A 17 55.68 24.13 2.10
N SER A 18 56.13 25.26 2.59
CA SER A 18 55.50 26.05 3.66
C SER A 18 54.67 27.22 3.17
N PHE A 19 54.55 27.44 1.86
CA PHE A 19 53.49 28.28 1.30
C PHE A 19 52.23 27.43 1.23
N SER A 20 51.52 27.48 2.35
CA SER A 20 50.10 27.13 2.56
C SER A 20 49.35 26.61 1.35
N TRP A 21 49.21 25.29 1.30
CA TRP A 21 48.07 24.60 0.65
C TRP A 21 46.78 24.78 1.46
N SER A 22 46.68 25.70 2.40
CA SER A 22 45.49 26.03 3.19
C SER A 22 44.48 26.90 2.45
N GLY A 23 44.70 27.23 1.16
CA GLY A 23 43.82 28.10 0.37
C GLY A 23 43.15 27.43 -0.81
N PHE A 24 43.24 26.10 -1.03
CA PHE A 24 42.77 25.47 -2.27
C PHE A 24 41.56 24.54 -2.12
N PHE A 25 41.00 24.34 -0.92
CA PHE A 25 39.69 23.71 -0.73
C PHE A 25 38.91 24.54 0.28
N ASP A 26 38.36 25.68 -0.16
CA ASP A 26 37.28 26.29 0.59
C ASP A 26 36.09 25.35 0.45
N HIS A 27 35.69 24.65 1.54
CA HIS A 27 34.55 23.75 1.57
C HIS A 27 33.34 24.50 1.02
N GLN A 28 32.81 24.03 -0.12
CA GLN A 28 31.57 24.56 -0.68
C GLN A 28 30.42 24.08 0.20
N VAL A 29 29.65 25.02 0.74
CA VAL A 29 28.50 24.70 1.61
C VAL A 29 27.43 24.01 0.79
N ASP A 30 27.01 22.82 1.24
CA ASP A 30 25.91 22.08 0.65
C ASP A 30 24.57 22.64 1.12
N TYR A 31 23.70 22.95 0.14
CA TYR A 31 22.40 23.53 0.45
C TYR A 31 21.49 22.56 1.21
N ASN A 32 21.44 21.29 0.82
CA ASN A 32 20.53 20.31 1.40
C ASN A 32 21.02 19.79 2.76
N GLU A 33 22.34 19.58 2.90
CA GLU A 33 22.93 19.01 4.11
C GLU A 33 23.16 20.05 5.21
N GLU A 34 23.55 21.30 4.84
CA GLU A 34 24.00 22.30 5.81
C GLU A 34 23.03 23.49 5.95
N VAL A 35 22.43 23.98 4.86
CA VAL A 35 21.59 25.19 4.88
C VAL A 35 20.12 24.89 5.14
N LYS A 36 19.55 23.96 4.39
CA LYS A 36 18.13 23.63 4.45
C LYS A 36 17.66 23.16 5.84
N PRO A 37 18.44 22.37 6.63
CA PRO A 37 18.08 22.05 8.00
C PRO A 37 18.00 23.29 8.91
N ILE A 38 18.88 24.28 8.73
CA ILE A 38 18.83 25.55 9.47
C ILE A 38 17.54 26.31 9.13
N LEU A 39 17.22 26.43 7.82
CA LEU A 39 16.01 27.11 7.35
C LEU A 39 14.76 26.39 7.85
N ASN A 40 14.68 25.07 7.71
CA ASN A 40 13.53 24.26 8.14
C ASN A 40 13.25 24.45 9.65
N LYS A 41 14.29 24.40 10.46
CA LYS A 41 14.16 24.50 11.93
C LYS A 41 13.77 25.90 12.41
N ASN A 42 14.31 26.96 11.77
CA ASN A 42 14.27 28.30 12.33
C ASN A 42 13.43 29.30 11.52
N CYS A 43 13.18 29.05 10.23
CA CYS A 43 12.60 30.02 9.30
C CYS A 43 11.28 29.60 8.70
N MET A 44 11.16 28.32 8.28
CA MET A 44 10.03 27.83 7.46
C MET A 44 8.68 27.91 8.17
N GLY A 45 8.62 27.87 9.49
CA GLY A 45 7.38 28.03 10.26
C GLY A 45 6.66 29.38 10.04
N CYS A 46 7.44 30.42 9.65
CA CYS A 46 6.89 31.75 9.34
C CYS A 46 7.09 32.17 7.87
N HIS A 47 8.09 31.58 7.19
CA HIS A 47 8.52 31.96 5.84
C HIS A 47 8.56 30.72 4.91
N GLY A 48 7.47 29.94 4.89
CA GLY A 48 7.34 28.71 4.12
C GLY A 48 5.97 28.57 3.48
N GLY A 49 5.60 27.36 3.11
CA GLY A 49 4.36 27.06 2.38
C GLY A 49 3.05 27.32 3.15
N VAL A 50 3.11 27.28 4.51
CA VAL A 50 1.95 27.52 5.37
C VAL A 50 1.72 29.01 5.63
N LYS A 51 2.81 29.76 5.81
CA LYS A 51 2.80 31.18 6.12
C LYS A 51 3.95 31.89 5.41
N GLN A 52 3.66 33.01 4.78
CA GLN A 52 4.63 33.88 4.09
C GLN A 52 4.65 35.24 4.79
N ALA A 53 5.20 35.30 5.99
CA ALA A 53 5.27 36.51 6.80
C ALA A 53 6.10 37.59 6.09
N GLY A 54 5.50 38.78 5.86
CA GLY A 54 6.17 39.85 5.15
C GLY A 54 6.37 39.60 3.66
N ASP A 55 5.55 38.73 3.06
CA ASP A 55 5.63 38.27 1.67
C ASP A 55 7.02 37.67 1.33
N VAL A 56 7.63 36.99 2.30
CA VAL A 56 8.92 36.31 2.16
C VAL A 56 8.70 34.82 2.38
N SER A 57 9.21 33.99 1.48
CA SER A 57 9.25 32.54 1.59
C SER A 57 10.62 31.99 1.22
N PHE A 58 11.02 30.93 1.92
CA PHE A 58 12.24 30.16 1.61
C PHE A 58 11.88 28.78 0.99
N LEU A 59 10.62 28.60 0.55
CA LEU A 59 10.16 27.34 -0.02
C LEU A 59 10.62 27.18 -1.47
N PHE A 60 10.61 28.27 -2.25
CA PHE A 60 11.04 28.27 -3.65
C PHE A 60 12.23 29.23 -3.83
N GLU A 61 13.17 28.85 -4.69
CA GLU A 61 14.38 29.62 -4.93
C GLU A 61 14.08 31.09 -5.31
N HIS A 62 13.13 31.31 -6.25
CA HIS A 62 12.81 32.66 -6.72
C HIS A 62 12.21 33.54 -5.62
N GLU A 63 11.39 33.00 -4.70
CA GLU A 63 10.74 33.74 -3.61
C GLU A 63 11.73 34.34 -2.61
N MET A 64 12.87 33.66 -2.37
CA MET A 64 13.89 34.20 -1.47
C MET A 64 14.82 35.21 -2.12
N LEU A 65 14.82 35.30 -3.46
CA LEU A 65 15.62 36.26 -4.25
C LEU A 65 14.83 37.50 -4.65
N GLU A 66 13.51 37.53 -4.41
CA GLU A 66 12.62 38.65 -4.72
C GLU A 66 12.42 39.56 -3.48
N PRO A 67 12.15 40.86 -3.67
CA PRO A 67 11.88 41.76 -2.55
C PRO A 67 10.61 41.36 -1.79
N GLY A 68 10.67 41.22 -0.48
CA GLY A 68 9.49 41.07 0.37
C GLY A 68 8.75 42.40 0.56
N LYS A 69 7.73 42.41 1.43
CA LYS A 69 6.88 43.61 1.74
C LYS A 69 7.69 44.83 2.23
N SER A 70 8.88 44.62 2.79
CA SER A 70 9.77 45.70 3.16
C SER A 70 10.50 46.37 1.99
N GLY A 71 10.37 45.86 0.78
CA GLY A 71 11.12 46.27 -0.42
C GLY A 71 12.58 45.77 -0.42
N LYS A 72 13.02 44.99 0.59
CA LYS A 72 14.39 44.45 0.68
C LYS A 72 14.41 42.98 0.26
N ILE A 73 15.52 42.56 -0.35
CA ILE A 73 15.74 41.19 -0.83
C ILE A 73 16.22 40.32 0.35
N PRO A 74 15.53 39.20 0.64
CA PRO A 74 15.93 38.28 1.70
C PRO A 74 17.34 37.73 1.53
N VAL A 75 17.73 37.28 0.34
CA VAL A 75 19.05 36.72 0.01
C VAL A 75 19.60 37.41 -1.24
N VAL A 76 20.72 38.09 -1.11
CA VAL A 76 21.47 38.70 -2.22
C VAL A 76 22.66 37.81 -2.55
N ARG A 77 22.63 37.16 -3.72
CA ARG A 77 23.70 36.22 -4.11
C ARG A 77 25.07 36.86 -4.11
N GLY A 78 26.03 36.23 -3.42
CA GLY A 78 27.42 36.70 -3.30
C GLY A 78 27.65 37.79 -2.26
N ASP A 79 26.57 38.24 -1.59
CA ASP A 79 26.70 39.32 -0.59
C ASP A 79 25.82 39.04 0.65
N ALA A 80 26.40 38.43 1.66
CA ALA A 80 25.73 38.13 2.92
C ALA A 80 25.33 39.38 3.70
N ASP A 81 26.15 40.43 3.63
CA ASP A 81 25.92 41.67 4.41
C ASP A 81 24.81 42.53 3.79
N ALA A 82 24.58 42.45 2.46
CA ALA A 82 23.45 43.05 1.77
C ALA A 82 22.14 42.25 1.92
N SER A 83 22.20 41.02 2.41
CA SER A 83 21.06 40.15 2.57
C SER A 83 20.23 40.48 3.80
N GLU A 84 18.94 40.83 3.61
CA GLU A 84 18.02 41.19 4.70
C GLU A 84 17.88 40.08 5.76
N MET A 85 17.98 38.82 5.37
CA MET A 85 17.95 37.65 6.26
C MET A 85 19.08 37.77 7.29
N ILE A 86 20.32 37.98 6.87
CA ILE A 86 21.47 38.06 7.76
C ILE A 86 21.38 39.31 8.64
N ARG A 87 20.96 40.45 8.08
CA ARG A 87 20.75 41.68 8.85
C ARG A 87 19.74 41.43 10.00
N ARG A 88 18.64 40.75 9.76
CA ARG A 88 17.61 40.47 10.76
C ARG A 88 18.02 39.40 11.78
N ILE A 89 18.77 38.38 11.37
CA ILE A 89 19.33 37.39 12.29
C ILE A 89 20.30 38.04 13.29
N LEU A 90 21.06 39.05 12.86
CA LEU A 90 22.05 39.77 13.68
C LEU A 90 21.47 40.97 14.43
N SER A 91 20.21 41.36 14.16
CA SER A 91 19.59 42.52 14.81
C SER A 91 19.42 42.27 16.32
N LYS A 92 19.68 43.32 17.11
CA LYS A 92 19.39 43.34 18.54
C LYS A 92 18.04 43.99 18.88
N ASP A 93 17.38 44.58 17.87
CA ASP A 93 16.06 45.17 18.02
C ASP A 93 15.00 44.05 18.03
N PRO A 94 14.22 43.91 19.13
CA PRO A 94 13.18 42.87 19.24
C PRO A 94 12.14 42.95 18.12
N ASP A 95 11.89 44.14 17.54
CA ASP A 95 10.93 44.30 16.46
C ASP A 95 11.49 43.91 15.10
N GLU A 96 12.77 43.86 14.92
CA GLU A 96 13.44 43.47 13.69
C GLU A 96 14.07 42.08 13.74
N MET A 97 14.46 41.62 14.91
CA MET A 97 15.18 40.36 15.13
C MET A 97 14.39 39.15 14.60
N MET A 98 15.08 38.22 13.97
CA MET A 98 14.57 36.92 13.53
C MET A 98 15.45 35.77 14.09
N PRO A 99 14.82 34.63 14.50
CA PRO A 99 13.40 34.35 14.62
C PRO A 99 12.68 35.17 15.71
N LYS A 100 11.47 35.64 15.45
CA LYS A 100 10.69 36.39 16.44
C LYS A 100 10.29 35.51 17.63
N GLY A 101 10.55 35.95 18.84
CA GLY A 101 10.18 35.24 20.07
C GLY A 101 10.95 33.93 20.31
N GLY A 102 11.93 33.62 19.48
CA GLY A 102 12.77 32.40 19.58
C GLY A 102 14.16 32.66 20.17
N ALA A 103 14.90 31.58 20.38
CA ALA A 103 16.31 31.67 20.71
C ALA A 103 17.10 32.17 19.48
N HIS A 104 18.17 32.94 19.73
CA HIS A 104 19.11 33.30 18.66
C HIS A 104 19.65 32.04 17.99
N LEU A 105 19.93 32.13 16.69
CA LEU A 105 20.63 31.07 15.96
C LEU A 105 22.03 30.90 16.62
N LYS A 106 22.53 29.67 16.55
CA LYS A 106 23.91 29.41 16.94
C LYS A 106 24.86 30.14 15.99
N GLU A 107 25.99 30.57 16.48
CA GLU A 107 27.02 31.25 15.68
C GLU A 107 27.47 30.39 14.50
N GLU A 108 27.56 29.06 14.69
CA GLU A 108 27.89 28.11 13.63
C GLU A 108 26.86 28.15 12.46
N ASP A 109 25.55 28.18 12.80
CA ASP A 109 24.46 28.26 11.80
C ASP A 109 24.54 29.60 11.04
N ILE A 110 24.83 30.70 11.75
CA ILE A 110 24.98 32.04 11.12
C ILE A 110 26.15 32.04 10.15
N GLN A 111 27.28 31.47 10.52
CA GLN A 111 28.48 31.42 9.66
C GLN A 111 28.22 30.53 8.45
N THR A 112 27.52 29.40 8.60
CA THR A 112 27.10 28.55 7.48
C THR A 112 26.23 29.32 6.48
N LEU A 113 25.20 30.04 6.96
CA LEU A 113 24.32 30.84 6.09
C LEU A 113 25.09 31.94 5.38
N LYS A 114 25.98 32.69 6.08
CA LYS A 114 26.83 33.73 5.48
C LYS A 114 27.76 33.15 4.41
N LYS A 115 28.42 32.04 4.70
CA LYS A 115 29.32 31.38 3.77
C LYS A 115 28.60 30.92 2.52
N TRP A 116 27.44 30.27 2.67
CA TRP A 116 26.58 29.85 1.57
C TRP A 116 26.18 31.04 0.67
N ILE A 117 25.70 32.14 1.28
CA ILE A 117 25.32 33.35 0.51
C ILE A 117 26.51 33.90 -0.26
N ASN A 118 27.68 34.05 0.41
CA ASN A 118 28.90 34.57 -0.21
C ASN A 118 29.45 33.68 -1.32
N GLN A 119 29.19 32.37 -1.25
CA GLN A 119 29.48 31.39 -2.32
C GLN A 119 28.44 31.40 -3.46
N GLY A 120 27.51 32.36 -3.47
CA GLY A 120 26.53 32.57 -4.54
C GLY A 120 25.13 32.04 -4.23
N ALA A 121 24.84 31.63 -2.99
CA ALA A 121 23.54 31.11 -2.54
C ALA A 121 23.00 30.05 -3.53
N LYS A 122 23.84 29.05 -3.84
CA LYS A 122 23.49 28.00 -4.79
C LYS A 122 22.36 27.14 -4.21
N TRP A 123 21.23 27.15 -4.87
CA TRP A 123 20.11 26.27 -4.59
C TRP A 123 20.34 24.90 -5.19
N GLU A 124 20.04 23.85 -4.44
CA GLU A 124 20.11 22.49 -4.97
C GLU A 124 18.80 21.73 -4.74
N THR A 125 18.40 21.00 -5.78
CA THR A 125 17.28 20.07 -5.66
C THR A 125 17.63 18.96 -4.64
N HIS A 126 16.72 18.63 -3.73
CA HIS A 126 16.90 17.57 -2.78
C HIS A 126 17.17 16.23 -3.48
N TRP A 127 18.03 15.36 -2.91
CA TRP A 127 18.50 14.12 -3.52
C TRP A 127 17.34 13.24 -4.01
N ALA A 128 16.26 13.17 -3.24
CA ALA A 128 15.09 12.34 -3.56
C ALA A 128 14.41 12.72 -4.90
N TYR A 129 14.48 13.99 -5.30
CA TYR A 129 13.84 14.52 -6.50
C TYR A 129 14.80 14.61 -7.69
N LYS A 130 16.07 14.31 -7.50
CA LYS A 130 17.06 14.25 -8.59
C LYS A 130 16.87 12.98 -9.39
N ARG A 131 16.98 13.07 -10.73
CA ARG A 131 17.00 11.90 -11.62
C ARG A 131 18.04 10.89 -11.13
N ILE A 132 17.67 9.60 -11.13
CA ILE A 132 18.57 8.56 -10.67
C ILE A 132 19.65 8.26 -11.72
N GLU A 133 20.90 8.33 -11.33
CA GLU A 133 22.02 7.87 -12.13
C GLU A 133 22.57 6.57 -11.53
N LYS A 134 23.05 5.64 -12.38
CA LYS A 134 23.61 4.37 -11.90
C LYS A 134 25.03 4.62 -11.39
N PRO A 135 25.30 4.51 -10.08
CA PRO A 135 26.64 4.67 -9.55
C PRO A 135 27.56 3.54 -10.00
N GLU A 136 28.86 3.83 -10.09
CA GLU A 136 29.87 2.80 -10.27
C GLU A 136 30.01 1.96 -8.99
N VAL A 137 30.13 0.64 -9.16
CA VAL A 137 30.35 -0.26 -8.02
C VAL A 137 31.75 -0.02 -7.45
N PRO A 138 31.88 0.24 -6.13
CA PRO A 138 33.16 0.50 -5.52
C PRO A 138 34.12 -0.67 -5.69
N SER A 139 35.34 -0.39 -6.16
CA SER A 139 36.38 -1.43 -6.26
C SER A 139 37.18 -1.49 -4.98
N ASN A 140 36.89 -2.45 -4.14
CA ASN A 140 37.64 -2.70 -2.90
C ASN A 140 38.94 -3.49 -3.12
N LYS A 141 39.25 -3.89 -4.37
CA LYS A 141 40.41 -4.79 -4.70
C LYS A 141 41.76 -4.08 -4.80
N ASN A 142 41.83 -2.79 -5.08
CA ASN A 142 43.06 -2.13 -5.51
C ASN A 142 43.86 -1.34 -4.47
N LEU A 143 43.37 -1.08 -3.29
CA LEU A 143 44.10 -0.28 -2.27
C LEU A 143 44.97 -1.12 -1.31
N TRP A 144 44.73 -2.41 -1.16
CA TRP A 144 45.40 -3.26 -0.17
C TRP A 144 46.52 -4.11 -0.70
N ASN A 145 46.57 -4.40 -2.03
CA ASN A 145 47.67 -5.11 -2.65
C ASN A 145 48.94 -4.26 -2.84
N LEU A 146 48.84 -2.92 -2.70
CA LEU A 146 50.00 -2.03 -2.89
C LEU A 146 50.88 -1.91 -1.62
N PHE A 147 50.37 -2.25 -0.44
CA PHE A 147 51.04 -2.07 0.84
C PHE A 147 51.27 -3.35 1.66
N GLY A 148 50.97 -4.50 1.19
CA GLY A 148 51.41 -5.81 1.74
C GLY A 148 51.42 -6.07 3.24
N LEU A 149 50.88 -5.16 4.09
CA LEU A 149 51.15 -5.10 5.51
C LEU A 149 49.99 -5.35 6.46
N ILE A 150 48.75 -5.48 5.98
CA ILE A 150 47.63 -5.82 6.86
C ILE A 150 46.74 -6.86 6.16
N ASN A 151 46.98 -8.14 6.46
CA ASN A 151 46.08 -9.23 6.13
C ASN A 151 44.86 -9.18 7.07
N THR A 152 43.94 -8.23 6.84
CA THR A 152 42.60 -8.32 7.41
C THR A 152 41.85 -9.34 6.58
N GLY A 153 41.44 -10.47 7.17
CA GLY A 153 40.82 -11.62 6.52
C GLY A 153 39.53 -11.40 5.72
N ASN A 154 39.26 -10.19 5.27
CA ASN A 154 38.03 -9.75 4.61
C ASN A 154 38.16 -9.60 3.09
N GLY A 155 39.29 -9.99 2.47
CA GLY A 155 39.50 -9.85 1.02
C GLY A 155 38.56 -10.67 0.14
N ASN A 156 37.87 -11.65 0.70
CA ASN A 156 36.87 -12.51 0.04
C ASN A 156 35.48 -12.40 0.62
N TRP A 157 35.17 -11.34 1.41
CA TRP A 157 33.84 -11.20 2.03
C TRP A 157 32.75 -10.85 1.01
N PRO A 158 32.92 -9.91 0.04
CA PRO A 158 31.89 -9.59 -0.92
C PRO A 158 31.52 -10.79 -1.80
N LYS A 159 30.22 -11.07 -1.90
CA LYS A 159 29.62 -12.10 -2.78
C LYS A 159 28.95 -11.47 -4.01
N ASN A 160 28.50 -10.22 -3.89
CA ASN A 160 27.92 -9.43 -4.98
C ASN A 160 28.15 -7.92 -4.78
N GLU A 161 27.56 -7.11 -5.66
CA GLU A 161 27.75 -5.66 -5.71
C GLU A 161 27.27 -4.95 -4.44
N ILE A 162 26.18 -5.43 -3.81
CA ILE A 162 25.67 -4.88 -2.54
C ILE A 162 26.79 -4.84 -1.49
N ASP A 163 27.56 -5.91 -1.43
CA ASP A 163 28.60 -6.06 -0.42
C ASP A 163 29.75 -5.06 -0.60
N GLU A 164 30.04 -4.69 -1.84
CA GLU A 164 31.08 -3.70 -2.15
C GLU A 164 30.68 -2.31 -1.61
N PHE A 165 29.43 -1.89 -1.79
CA PHE A 165 28.91 -0.63 -1.22
C PHE A 165 28.87 -0.67 0.30
N VAL A 166 28.37 -1.77 0.89
CA VAL A 166 28.30 -1.92 2.35
C VAL A 166 29.70 -1.94 2.96
N LEU A 167 30.64 -2.66 2.36
CA LEU A 167 32.02 -2.74 2.84
C LEU A 167 32.71 -1.36 2.78
N GLN A 168 32.47 -0.58 1.74
CA GLN A 168 32.98 0.79 1.63
C GLN A 168 32.47 1.65 2.79
N LYS A 169 31.16 1.60 3.06
CA LYS A 169 30.55 2.36 4.16
C LYS A 169 31.05 1.90 5.53
N LEU A 170 31.13 0.61 5.77
CA LEU A 170 31.69 0.07 7.03
C LEU A 170 33.12 0.55 7.29
N LYS A 171 33.98 0.63 6.24
CA LYS A 171 35.34 1.18 6.38
C LYS A 171 35.34 2.65 6.77
N GLN A 172 34.43 3.47 6.17
CA GLN A 172 34.27 4.88 6.54
C GLN A 172 33.88 5.03 8.01
N GLU A 173 32.98 4.17 8.47
CA GLU A 173 32.48 4.17 9.87
C GLU A 173 33.39 3.40 10.85
N LYS A 174 34.55 2.87 10.38
CA LYS A 174 35.51 2.06 11.17
C LYS A 174 34.87 0.82 11.79
N LEU A 175 33.90 0.24 11.09
CA LEU A 175 33.21 -1.01 11.42
C LEU A 175 33.75 -2.15 10.55
N SER A 176 33.57 -3.38 11.01
CA SER A 176 33.84 -4.60 10.22
C SER A 176 32.59 -5.48 10.17
N PRO A 177 32.38 -6.22 9.05
CA PRO A 177 31.24 -7.12 8.95
C PRO A 177 31.35 -8.27 9.95
N SER A 178 30.20 -8.81 10.37
CA SER A 178 30.11 -10.02 11.16
C SER A 178 30.43 -11.27 10.30
N PRO A 179 30.86 -12.39 10.91
CA PRO A 179 30.97 -13.66 10.20
C PRO A 179 29.63 -14.11 9.62
N GLU A 180 29.67 -15.04 8.66
CA GLU A 180 28.49 -15.68 8.13
C GLU A 180 27.73 -16.44 9.25
N ALA A 181 26.39 -16.44 9.21
CA ALA A 181 25.57 -17.20 10.13
C ALA A 181 25.64 -18.71 9.84
N ASP A 182 25.35 -19.55 10.81
CA ASP A 182 25.28 -20.98 10.60
C ASP A 182 24.15 -21.36 9.64
N ARG A 183 24.26 -22.55 9.03
CA ARG A 183 23.35 -23.01 7.97
C ARG A 183 21.90 -23.13 8.41
N ALA A 184 21.66 -23.59 9.64
CA ALA A 184 20.29 -23.71 10.19
C ALA A 184 19.65 -22.33 10.41
N THR A 185 20.42 -21.35 10.89
CA THR A 185 20.00 -19.95 11.00
C THR A 185 19.69 -19.36 9.62
N LEU A 186 20.59 -19.56 8.63
CA LEU A 186 20.41 -19.01 7.27
C LEU A 186 19.15 -19.56 6.59
N ILE A 187 18.94 -20.90 6.61
CA ILE A 187 17.75 -21.46 5.94
C ILE A 187 16.46 -21.04 6.66
N ARG A 188 16.45 -20.94 8.00
CA ARG A 188 15.31 -20.45 8.74
C ARG A 188 15.00 -18.99 8.37
N ARG A 189 16.00 -18.11 8.38
CA ARG A 189 15.89 -16.69 8.02
C ARG A 189 15.29 -16.52 6.63
N VAL A 190 15.95 -17.12 5.62
CA VAL A 190 15.53 -16.93 4.21
C VAL A 190 14.18 -17.57 3.90
N SER A 191 13.83 -18.68 4.58
CA SER A 191 12.49 -19.28 4.44
C SER A 191 11.39 -18.36 4.97
N LEU A 192 11.57 -17.78 6.16
CA LEU A 192 10.66 -16.82 6.76
C LEU A 192 10.55 -15.54 5.92
N ASP A 193 11.66 -15.07 5.35
CA ASP A 193 11.66 -13.86 4.54
C ASP A 193 10.96 -14.05 3.20
N LEU A 194 11.29 -15.11 2.47
CA LEU A 194 10.77 -15.33 1.12
C LEU A 194 9.37 -15.95 1.10
N THR A 195 9.02 -16.79 2.08
CA THR A 195 7.74 -17.52 2.08
C THR A 195 6.83 -17.23 3.28
N GLY A 196 7.34 -16.55 4.31
CA GLY A 196 6.63 -16.31 5.56
C GLY A 196 6.44 -17.56 6.42
N LEU A 197 7.09 -18.67 6.07
CA LEU A 197 7.00 -19.96 6.76
C LEU A 197 8.38 -20.46 7.18
N PRO A 198 8.50 -21.21 8.30
CA PRO A 198 9.73 -21.88 8.64
C PRO A 198 10.02 -23.01 7.63
N PRO A 199 11.30 -23.42 7.45
CA PRO A 199 11.62 -24.60 6.68
C PRO A 199 11.09 -25.87 7.36
N THR A 200 11.00 -26.96 6.62
CA THR A 200 10.75 -28.29 7.18
C THR A 200 12.07 -28.90 7.68
N GLU A 201 12.00 -29.85 8.61
CA GLU A 201 13.17 -30.59 9.11
C GLU A 201 13.98 -31.23 7.96
N LYS A 202 13.28 -31.76 6.96
CA LYS A 202 13.92 -32.34 5.77
C LYS A 202 14.72 -31.31 4.99
N GLU A 203 14.16 -30.13 4.78
CA GLU A 203 14.83 -29.05 4.05
C GLU A 203 16.08 -28.54 4.78
N VAL A 204 16.03 -28.45 6.11
CA VAL A 204 17.19 -28.10 6.92
C VAL A 204 18.27 -29.18 6.79
N ALA A 205 17.90 -30.46 6.99
CA ALA A 205 18.86 -31.58 6.90
C ALA A 205 19.45 -31.75 5.50
N ASP A 206 18.66 -31.49 4.46
CA ASP A 206 19.15 -31.53 3.07
C ASP A 206 20.16 -30.41 2.81
N PHE A 207 19.86 -29.18 3.27
CA PHE A 207 20.77 -28.05 3.15
C PHE A 207 22.06 -28.23 3.96
N GLU A 208 21.97 -28.72 5.21
CA GLU A 208 23.16 -28.98 6.04
C GLU A 208 24.12 -30.03 5.43
N ARG A 209 23.60 -31.00 4.68
CA ARG A 209 24.38 -32.06 4.00
C ARG A 209 24.91 -31.65 2.64
N ASP A 210 24.32 -30.65 1.97
CA ASP A 210 24.77 -30.21 0.64
C ASP A 210 26.01 -29.32 0.77
N ASN A 211 27.18 -29.84 0.45
CA ASN A 211 28.45 -29.13 0.49
C ASN A 211 28.82 -28.48 -0.86
N SER A 212 27.90 -28.43 -1.83
CA SER A 212 28.16 -27.77 -3.11
C SER A 212 28.27 -26.24 -2.94
N PRO A 213 29.07 -25.56 -3.77
CA PRO A 213 29.24 -24.11 -3.69
C PRO A 213 27.93 -23.35 -3.88
N ASP A 214 26.97 -23.92 -4.59
CA ASP A 214 25.65 -23.37 -4.91
C ASP A 214 24.52 -23.84 -3.95
N ALA A 215 24.85 -24.50 -2.84
CA ALA A 215 23.89 -25.08 -1.92
C ALA A 215 22.85 -24.03 -1.40
N TYR A 216 23.33 -22.84 -1.03
CA TYR A 216 22.44 -21.77 -0.55
C TYR A 216 21.59 -21.19 -1.69
N GLU A 217 22.15 -21.02 -2.89
CA GLU A 217 21.40 -20.56 -4.07
C GLU A 217 20.26 -21.52 -4.44
N LYS A 218 20.50 -22.84 -4.37
CA LYS A 218 19.44 -23.84 -4.58
C LYS A 218 18.29 -23.69 -3.59
N VAL A 219 18.58 -23.37 -2.32
CA VAL A 219 17.54 -23.07 -1.31
C VAL A 219 16.75 -21.83 -1.71
N VAL A 220 17.45 -20.75 -2.07
CA VAL A 220 16.82 -19.48 -2.49
C VAL A 220 15.93 -19.69 -3.71
N ASP A 221 16.42 -20.36 -4.75
CA ASP A 221 15.67 -20.62 -5.98
C ASP A 221 14.41 -21.48 -5.74
N ARG A 222 14.51 -22.46 -4.85
CA ARG A 222 13.36 -23.28 -4.43
C ARG A 222 12.31 -22.43 -3.72
N LEU A 223 12.71 -21.54 -2.81
CA LEU A 223 11.80 -20.68 -2.05
C LEU A 223 11.12 -19.64 -2.95
N LEU A 224 11.84 -19.04 -3.90
CA LEU A 224 11.29 -18.11 -4.89
C LEU A 224 10.27 -18.76 -5.85
N LYS A 225 10.37 -20.09 -6.06
CA LYS A 225 9.40 -20.88 -6.84
C LYS A 225 8.21 -21.36 -6.00
N SER A 226 8.30 -21.27 -4.69
CA SER A 226 7.22 -21.74 -3.79
C SER A 226 5.96 -20.87 -3.94
N PRO A 227 4.76 -21.47 -4.02
CA PRO A 227 3.50 -20.72 -4.01
C PRO A 227 3.31 -19.83 -2.76
N ALA A 228 3.91 -20.22 -1.63
CA ALA A 228 3.90 -19.46 -0.38
C ALA A 228 4.63 -18.11 -0.49
N TYR A 229 5.50 -17.93 -1.49
CA TYR A 229 6.15 -16.66 -1.81
C TYR A 229 5.11 -15.56 -2.10
N GLY A 230 4.15 -15.82 -2.97
CA GLY A 230 3.12 -14.84 -3.28
C GLY A 230 2.25 -14.49 -2.07
N GLU A 231 1.93 -15.45 -1.20
CA GLU A 231 1.17 -15.20 0.03
C GLU A 231 1.93 -14.29 1.01
N ARG A 232 3.25 -14.51 1.17
CA ARG A 232 4.11 -13.68 2.03
C ARG A 232 4.14 -12.23 1.57
N TRP A 233 4.40 -11.99 0.29
CA TRP A 233 4.55 -10.63 -0.24
C TRP A 233 3.21 -9.92 -0.41
N THR A 234 2.12 -10.68 -0.60
CA THR A 234 0.77 -10.15 -0.55
C THR A 234 0.42 -9.60 0.84
N SER A 235 0.86 -10.23 1.94
CA SER A 235 0.58 -9.72 3.29
C SER A 235 1.10 -8.29 3.48
N MET A 236 2.30 -7.99 3.01
CA MET A 236 2.85 -6.63 3.00
C MET A 236 2.02 -5.68 2.11
N TRP A 237 1.69 -6.14 0.88
CA TRP A 237 0.96 -5.32 -0.08
C TRP A 237 -0.45 -4.96 0.36
N MET A 238 -1.11 -5.83 1.16
CA MET A 238 -2.46 -5.57 1.68
C MET A 238 -2.52 -4.38 2.63
N ASP A 239 -1.45 -4.08 3.36
CA ASP A 239 -1.39 -2.87 4.22
C ASP A 239 -1.31 -1.60 3.38
N LEU A 240 -0.49 -1.60 2.33
CA LEU A 240 -0.40 -0.51 1.36
C LEU A 240 -1.71 -0.29 0.59
N ALA A 241 -2.36 -1.39 0.21
CA ALA A 241 -3.64 -1.37 -0.49
C ALA A 241 -4.84 -1.07 0.41
N ARG A 242 -4.69 -0.98 1.72
CA ARG A 242 -5.78 -0.81 2.70
C ARG A 242 -6.84 -1.92 2.59
N TYR A 243 -6.41 -3.14 2.19
CA TYR A 243 -7.34 -4.24 1.95
C TYR A 243 -8.13 -4.60 3.20
N ALA A 244 -9.46 -4.61 3.05
CA ALA A 244 -10.37 -5.13 4.07
C ALA A 244 -11.60 -5.79 3.42
N ASP A 245 -12.17 -6.78 4.12
CA ASP A 245 -13.41 -7.45 3.69
C ASP A 245 -14.66 -6.65 4.11
N THR A 246 -14.47 -5.42 4.64
CA THR A 246 -15.54 -4.51 5.10
C THR A 246 -15.34 -3.09 4.57
N LYS A 247 -16.39 -2.27 4.66
CA LYS A 247 -16.47 -0.93 4.05
C LYS A 247 -15.84 0.18 4.89
N GLY A 248 -15.72 -0.02 6.20
CA GLY A 248 -15.26 1.00 7.14
C GLY A 248 -16.37 1.91 7.66
N TYR A 249 -16.00 3.01 8.30
CA TYR A 249 -16.85 3.89 9.07
C TYR A 249 -17.65 3.14 10.14
N GLU A 250 -18.72 3.71 10.69
CA GLU A 250 -19.44 3.12 11.83
C GLU A 250 -20.20 1.84 11.49
N SER A 251 -20.84 1.78 10.30
CA SER A 251 -21.61 0.60 9.93
C SER A 251 -20.73 -0.59 9.52
N ASP A 252 -19.59 -0.34 8.95
CA ASP A 252 -18.53 -1.28 8.56
C ASP A 252 -19.06 -2.63 8.05
N GLY A 253 -20.04 -2.59 7.16
CA GLY A 253 -20.66 -3.78 6.57
C GLY A 253 -19.71 -4.50 5.62
N GLY A 254 -19.96 -5.82 5.43
CA GLY A 254 -19.12 -6.67 4.56
C GLY A 254 -19.10 -6.24 3.09
N ARG A 255 -17.98 -6.50 2.41
CA ARG A 255 -17.80 -6.31 0.95
C ARG A 255 -17.16 -7.54 0.32
N ASN A 256 -17.43 -7.76 -0.96
CA ASN A 256 -16.84 -8.84 -1.72
C ASN A 256 -15.68 -8.31 -2.58
N ILE A 257 -14.45 -8.36 -2.04
CA ILE A 257 -13.25 -7.83 -2.72
C ILE A 257 -12.06 -8.83 -2.72
N TRP A 258 -12.25 -10.02 -2.20
CA TRP A 258 -11.19 -11.03 -2.01
C TRP A 258 -10.45 -11.42 -3.30
N ARG A 259 -11.08 -11.28 -4.48
CA ARG A 259 -10.42 -11.55 -5.77
C ARG A 259 -9.24 -10.63 -6.04
N TYR A 260 -9.24 -9.41 -5.48
CA TYR A 260 -8.09 -8.52 -5.54
C TYR A 260 -6.89 -9.08 -4.76
N ARG A 261 -7.08 -9.60 -3.53
CA ARG A 261 -6.01 -10.29 -2.80
C ARG A 261 -5.45 -11.46 -3.62
N ASP A 262 -6.32 -12.28 -4.22
CA ASP A 262 -5.92 -13.42 -5.04
C ASP A 262 -5.17 -12.99 -6.31
N TYR A 263 -5.55 -11.85 -6.92
CA TYR A 263 -4.80 -11.22 -8.01
C TYR A 263 -3.38 -10.87 -7.57
N VAL A 264 -3.20 -10.26 -6.40
CA VAL A 264 -1.88 -9.88 -5.88
C VAL A 264 -1.02 -11.12 -5.61
N VAL A 265 -1.57 -12.17 -4.98
CA VAL A 265 -0.88 -13.46 -4.77
C VAL A 265 -0.39 -14.05 -6.09
N LYS A 266 -1.25 -14.08 -7.10
CA LYS A 266 -0.91 -14.59 -8.45
C LYS A 266 0.18 -13.75 -9.11
N SER A 267 0.09 -12.43 -9.02
CA SER A 267 1.05 -11.49 -9.61
C SER A 267 2.45 -11.69 -9.03
N PHE A 268 2.61 -11.78 -7.71
CA PHE A 268 3.90 -12.07 -7.08
C PHE A 268 4.41 -13.47 -7.44
N ASN A 269 3.58 -14.49 -7.44
CA ASN A 269 3.99 -15.85 -7.81
C ASN A 269 4.45 -15.94 -9.27
N ALA A 270 3.78 -15.24 -10.18
CA ALA A 270 4.15 -15.16 -11.59
C ALA A 270 5.36 -14.27 -11.86
N ASP A 271 5.89 -13.60 -10.84
CA ASP A 271 6.93 -12.56 -11.00
C ASP A 271 6.53 -11.50 -12.03
N LYS A 272 5.25 -11.05 -11.96
CA LYS A 272 4.75 -9.99 -12.84
C LYS A 272 5.65 -8.77 -12.69
N PRO A 273 6.20 -8.20 -13.78
CA PRO A 273 7.02 -6.99 -13.69
C PRO A 273 6.32 -5.90 -12.89
N PHE A 274 7.03 -5.28 -11.96
CA PHE A 274 6.42 -4.35 -11.00
C PHE A 274 5.84 -3.09 -11.67
N ASP A 275 6.39 -2.66 -12.79
CA ASP A 275 5.84 -1.60 -13.64
C ASP A 275 4.46 -2.01 -14.19
N GLN A 276 4.33 -3.22 -14.75
CA GLN A 276 3.06 -3.75 -15.23
C GLN A 276 2.06 -3.92 -14.08
N PHE A 277 2.50 -4.46 -12.94
CA PHE A 277 1.68 -4.59 -11.73
C PHE A 277 1.15 -3.22 -11.24
N THR A 278 1.96 -2.18 -11.33
CA THR A 278 1.58 -0.80 -11.00
C THR A 278 0.54 -0.26 -11.98
N ILE A 279 0.79 -0.39 -13.29
CA ILE A 279 -0.10 0.12 -14.34
C ILE A 279 -1.48 -0.55 -14.25
N GLU A 280 -1.53 -1.87 -14.04
CA GLU A 280 -2.80 -2.62 -13.92
C GLU A 280 -3.64 -2.14 -12.72
N GLN A 281 -3.02 -1.88 -11.57
CA GLN A 281 -3.72 -1.42 -10.37
C GLN A 281 -4.25 0.00 -10.48
N LEU A 282 -3.51 0.88 -11.14
CA LEU A 282 -3.89 2.28 -11.28
C LEU A 282 -4.86 2.52 -12.45
N ALA A 283 -4.76 1.74 -13.53
CA ALA A 283 -5.42 2.03 -14.79
C ALA A 283 -5.85 0.78 -15.60
N GLY A 284 -6.08 -0.36 -14.93
CA GLY A 284 -6.45 -1.60 -15.60
C GLY A 284 -7.70 -1.51 -16.45
N ASP A 285 -8.69 -0.69 -16.06
CA ASP A 285 -9.90 -0.40 -16.84
C ASP A 285 -9.63 0.41 -18.12
N LEU A 286 -8.46 1.04 -18.24
CA LEU A 286 -8.01 1.80 -19.41
C LEU A 286 -7.04 1.00 -20.31
N MET A 287 -6.91 -0.32 -20.08
CA MET A 287 -5.99 -1.20 -20.80
C MET A 287 -6.75 -2.23 -21.63
N PRO A 288 -7.32 -1.85 -22.79
CA PRO A 288 -8.07 -2.78 -23.63
C PRO A 288 -7.13 -3.82 -24.25
N GLU A 289 -7.56 -5.08 -24.25
CA GLU A 289 -6.89 -6.15 -25.00
C GLU A 289 -7.06 -5.93 -26.51
N LYS A 290 -6.04 -6.17 -27.28
CA LYS A 290 -6.08 -6.03 -28.75
C LYS A 290 -7.16 -6.88 -29.41
N LYS A 291 -7.46 -8.07 -28.86
CA LYS A 291 -8.42 -9.03 -29.42
C LYS A 291 -9.88 -8.62 -29.17
N THR A 292 -10.17 -8.11 -27.98
CA THR A 292 -11.56 -7.85 -27.54
C THR A 292 -11.92 -6.37 -27.57
N GLY A 293 -10.92 -5.48 -27.60
CA GLY A 293 -11.10 -4.04 -27.43
C GLY A 293 -11.58 -3.64 -26.02
N MET A 294 -11.61 -4.58 -25.06
CA MET A 294 -12.05 -4.37 -23.68
C MET A 294 -10.95 -4.78 -22.69
N PRO A 295 -10.93 -4.21 -21.50
CA PRO A 295 -10.04 -4.68 -20.43
C PRO A 295 -10.36 -6.13 -20.05
N SER A 296 -9.32 -6.92 -19.75
CA SER A 296 -9.49 -8.28 -19.19
C SER A 296 -10.14 -8.22 -17.80
N ASP A 297 -10.70 -9.35 -17.33
CA ASP A 297 -11.21 -9.42 -15.96
C ASP A 297 -10.08 -9.23 -14.95
N GLU A 298 -8.86 -9.70 -15.24
CA GLU A 298 -7.69 -9.55 -14.37
C GLU A 298 -7.30 -8.08 -14.23
N ASN A 299 -7.24 -7.32 -15.34
CA ASN A 299 -6.98 -5.89 -15.33
C ASN A 299 -8.05 -5.11 -14.55
N MET A 300 -9.33 -5.49 -14.72
CA MET A 300 -10.42 -4.88 -13.96
C MET A 300 -10.30 -5.17 -12.46
N ILE A 301 -9.99 -6.43 -12.08
CA ILE A 301 -9.79 -6.85 -10.69
C ILE A 301 -8.64 -6.05 -10.05
N ALA A 302 -7.55 -5.81 -10.78
CA ALA A 302 -6.40 -5.04 -10.30
C ALA A 302 -6.79 -3.64 -9.82
N THR A 303 -7.76 -2.97 -10.49
CA THR A 303 -8.23 -1.63 -10.14
C THR A 303 -8.89 -1.55 -8.76
N ALA A 304 -9.22 -2.68 -8.15
CA ALA A 304 -9.78 -2.73 -6.80
C ALA A 304 -8.78 -2.23 -5.74
N PHE A 305 -7.50 -2.05 -6.06
CA PHE A 305 -6.57 -1.27 -5.24
C PHE A 305 -7.19 0.07 -4.81
N HIS A 306 -7.81 0.78 -5.72
CA HIS A 306 -8.49 2.05 -5.47
C HIS A 306 -9.94 1.93 -5.00
N ARG A 307 -10.47 0.70 -4.89
CA ARG A 307 -11.81 0.46 -4.31
C ARG A 307 -11.73 -0.04 -2.87
N ASN A 308 -10.52 -0.17 -2.32
CA ASN A 308 -10.31 -0.40 -0.88
C ASN A 308 -10.53 0.87 -0.02
N THR A 309 -10.89 2.00 -0.60
CA THR A 309 -11.36 3.18 0.13
C THR A 309 -12.54 2.84 1.02
N MET A 310 -12.68 3.53 2.15
CA MET A 310 -13.87 3.43 2.98
C MET A 310 -15.08 4.01 2.25
N ILE A 311 -16.27 3.51 2.57
CA ILE A 311 -17.56 3.96 2.04
C ILE A 311 -18.50 4.17 3.21
N ASN A 312 -19.14 5.35 3.26
CA ASN A 312 -20.13 5.68 4.26
C ASN A 312 -21.50 5.13 3.83
N ASN A 313 -22.16 4.43 4.75
CA ASN A 313 -23.49 3.87 4.55
C ASN A 313 -24.54 4.49 5.47
N GLU A 314 -24.25 5.64 6.07
CA GLU A 314 -25.12 6.26 7.06
C GLU A 314 -26.09 7.23 6.40
N GLY A 315 -27.31 7.26 6.93
CA GLY A 315 -28.33 8.20 6.48
C GLY A 315 -28.09 9.62 6.97
N GLY A 316 -28.40 10.63 6.13
CA GLY A 316 -28.30 12.03 6.49
C GLY A 316 -26.94 12.67 6.24
N THR A 317 -26.02 11.96 5.59
CA THR A 317 -24.72 12.46 5.16
C THR A 317 -24.77 13.00 3.73
N ASP A 318 -23.75 13.76 3.32
CA ASP A 318 -23.59 14.24 1.94
C ASP A 318 -22.73 13.25 1.14
N ASP A 319 -23.34 12.60 0.15
CA ASP A 319 -22.65 11.60 -0.69
C ASP A 319 -21.46 12.20 -1.47
N GLU A 320 -21.54 13.47 -1.86
CA GLU A 320 -20.42 14.16 -2.56
C GLU A 320 -19.24 14.39 -1.61
N GLU A 321 -19.47 14.65 -0.33
CA GLU A 321 -18.41 14.74 0.69
C GLU A 321 -17.61 13.45 0.77
N PHE A 322 -18.30 12.31 0.92
CA PHE A 322 -17.64 11.01 1.04
C PHE A 322 -17.04 10.53 -0.29
N ARG A 323 -17.65 10.90 -1.43
CA ARG A 323 -17.04 10.68 -2.73
C ARG A 323 -15.71 11.45 -2.85
N VAL A 324 -15.67 12.71 -2.43
CA VAL A 324 -14.45 13.54 -2.42
C VAL A 324 -13.43 12.96 -1.43
N ALA A 325 -13.85 12.53 -0.24
CA ALA A 325 -12.98 11.86 0.72
C ALA A 325 -12.30 10.62 0.11
N ALA A 326 -13.07 9.82 -0.66
CA ALA A 326 -12.51 8.67 -1.38
C ALA A 326 -11.49 9.09 -2.47
N GLN A 327 -11.69 10.23 -3.15
CA GLN A 327 -10.70 10.75 -4.11
C GLN A 327 -9.41 11.20 -3.40
N ILE A 328 -9.55 11.91 -2.27
CA ILE A 328 -8.43 12.33 -1.43
C ILE A 328 -7.63 11.13 -0.93
N ASP A 329 -8.30 10.10 -0.44
CA ASP A 329 -7.66 8.84 -0.02
C ASP A 329 -6.88 8.18 -1.17
N ARG A 330 -7.41 8.16 -2.40
CA ARG A 330 -6.71 7.64 -3.59
C ARG A 330 -5.46 8.43 -3.92
N VAL A 331 -5.54 9.75 -3.87
CA VAL A 331 -4.39 10.65 -4.10
C VAL A 331 -3.30 10.35 -3.08
N ASN A 332 -3.65 10.40 -1.79
CA ASN A 332 -2.70 10.20 -0.70
C ASN A 332 -2.07 8.81 -0.75
N THR A 333 -2.88 7.76 -0.92
CA THR A 333 -2.38 6.39 -1.03
C THR A 333 -1.48 6.18 -2.23
N THR A 334 -1.86 6.69 -3.42
CA THR A 334 -1.04 6.54 -4.62
C THR A 334 0.30 7.22 -4.42
N TRP A 335 0.29 8.41 -3.87
CA TRP A 335 1.52 9.15 -3.62
C TRP A 335 2.39 8.44 -2.58
N GLU A 336 1.84 8.05 -1.45
CA GLU A 336 2.58 7.35 -0.38
C GLU A 336 3.18 6.03 -0.86
N VAL A 337 2.41 5.22 -1.61
CA VAL A 337 2.86 3.90 -2.04
C VAL A 337 4.01 3.99 -3.05
N TRP A 338 3.94 4.88 -4.02
CA TRP A 338 4.89 4.92 -5.14
C TRP A 338 5.89 6.08 -5.09
N GLN A 339 5.55 7.18 -4.43
CA GLN A 339 6.45 8.34 -4.34
C GLN A 339 7.11 8.48 -2.96
N GLY A 340 6.53 7.89 -1.89
CA GLY A 340 7.14 7.81 -0.56
C GLY A 340 7.57 9.15 0.02
N THR A 341 6.78 10.20 -0.21
CA THR A 341 6.98 11.53 0.39
C THR A 341 5.66 12.05 0.95
N THR A 342 5.71 13.03 1.84
CA THR A 342 4.50 13.63 2.41
C THR A 342 3.79 14.48 1.35
N PHE A 343 2.50 14.22 1.10
CA PHE A 343 1.70 14.93 0.08
C PHE A 343 0.34 15.39 0.60
N ALA A 344 -0.22 14.71 1.57
CA ALA A 344 -1.53 15.01 2.12
C ALA A 344 -1.64 16.42 2.73
N CYS A 345 -0.53 16.97 3.26
CA CYS A 345 -0.51 18.31 3.86
C CYS A 345 -0.79 19.43 2.83
N ILE A 346 -0.57 19.18 1.52
CA ILE A 346 -0.80 20.19 0.49
C ILE A 346 -2.27 20.30 0.04
N GLN A 347 -3.19 19.59 0.66
CA GLN A 347 -4.64 19.80 0.47
C GLN A 347 -5.12 21.21 0.85
N CYS A 348 -4.49 21.84 1.85
CA CYS A 348 -4.95 23.10 2.43
C CYS A 348 -4.05 24.30 2.10
N HIS A 349 -2.76 24.04 1.87
CA HIS A 349 -1.72 25.06 1.61
C HIS A 349 -0.55 24.41 0.85
N SER A 350 0.40 25.18 0.34
CA SER A 350 1.63 24.63 -0.25
C SER A 350 2.42 23.82 0.79
N HIS A 351 3.26 22.87 0.32
CA HIS A 351 3.99 21.98 1.22
C HIS A 351 4.83 22.78 2.24
N PRO A 352 4.88 22.37 3.54
CA PRO A 352 5.61 23.14 4.56
C PRO A 352 7.11 23.25 4.28
N TYR A 353 7.73 22.24 3.67
CA TYR A 353 9.19 22.10 3.58
C TYR A 353 9.72 21.78 2.17
N ASP A 354 8.93 21.11 1.33
CA ASP A 354 9.31 20.77 -0.04
C ASP A 354 8.66 21.73 -1.04
N PRO A 355 9.31 22.08 -2.17
CA PRO A 355 8.80 23.07 -3.09
C PRO A 355 7.66 22.53 -3.96
N ILE A 356 6.53 22.17 -3.33
CA ILE A 356 5.32 21.66 -3.98
C ILE A 356 4.15 22.61 -3.71
N PRO A 357 3.65 23.31 -4.74
CA PRO A 357 2.51 24.22 -4.62
C PRO A 357 1.20 23.48 -4.27
N HIS A 358 0.32 24.13 -3.51
CA HIS A 358 -1.03 23.66 -3.19
C HIS A 358 -1.86 23.22 -4.42
N GLU A 359 -1.77 23.95 -5.53
CA GLU A 359 -2.48 23.64 -6.77
C GLU A 359 -2.10 22.27 -7.36
N ASP A 360 -0.85 21.82 -7.18
CA ASP A 360 -0.36 20.55 -7.73
C ASP A 360 -1.07 19.34 -7.12
N TYR A 361 -1.58 19.44 -5.87
CA TYR A 361 -2.43 18.42 -5.29
C TYR A 361 -3.70 18.18 -6.11
N TYR A 362 -4.37 19.24 -6.53
CA TYR A 362 -5.63 19.16 -7.28
C TYR A 362 -5.42 18.81 -8.74
N LYS A 363 -4.29 19.20 -9.33
CA LYS A 363 -3.88 18.70 -10.66
C LYS A 363 -3.67 17.19 -10.62
N TYR A 364 -3.04 16.70 -9.56
CA TYR A 364 -2.86 15.27 -9.36
C TYR A 364 -4.19 14.56 -9.05
N MET A 365 -5.05 15.15 -8.21
CA MET A 365 -6.39 14.62 -7.94
C MET A 365 -7.26 14.51 -9.19
N ALA A 366 -7.05 15.38 -10.19
CA ALA A 366 -7.81 15.35 -11.43
C ALA A 366 -7.63 14.05 -12.24
N PHE A 367 -6.56 13.28 -12.03
CA PHE A 367 -6.41 11.94 -12.61
C PHE A 367 -7.42 10.94 -12.07
N PHE A 368 -7.92 11.12 -10.86
CA PHE A 368 -8.84 10.20 -10.18
C PHE A 368 -10.29 10.65 -10.20
N ASN A 369 -10.56 11.95 -10.41
CA ASN A 369 -11.89 12.53 -10.26
C ASN A 369 -12.91 12.05 -11.31
N ASN A 370 -12.45 11.48 -12.43
CA ASN A 370 -13.32 10.90 -13.46
C ASN A 370 -13.77 9.46 -13.16
N SER A 371 -13.39 8.87 -12.02
CA SER A 371 -13.93 7.57 -11.62
C SER A 371 -15.44 7.64 -11.39
N ARG A 372 -16.16 6.59 -11.85
CA ARG A 372 -17.64 6.54 -11.88
C ARG A 372 -18.25 6.08 -10.56
N ASP A 373 -17.43 5.71 -9.59
CA ASP A 373 -17.92 5.37 -8.26
C ASP A 373 -18.47 6.58 -7.52
N GLU A 374 -19.50 6.33 -6.74
CA GLU A 374 -20.17 7.26 -5.86
C GLU A 374 -20.26 6.61 -4.48
N ASP A 375 -20.51 7.40 -3.44
CA ASP A 375 -20.72 6.90 -2.07
C ASP A 375 -22.17 6.39 -1.96
N VAL A 376 -22.40 5.20 -2.50
CA VAL A 376 -23.71 4.55 -2.50
C VAL A 376 -23.61 3.14 -1.95
N TRP A 377 -24.69 2.64 -1.36
CA TRP A 377 -24.77 1.33 -0.71
C TRP A 377 -24.22 0.19 -1.56
N ASP A 378 -24.50 0.18 -2.86
CA ASP A 378 -24.18 -0.91 -3.78
C ASP A 378 -22.75 -0.91 -4.31
N GLU A 379 -21.93 0.08 -4.00
CA GLU A 379 -20.51 0.19 -4.43
C GLU A 379 -20.28 0.07 -5.94
N TRP A 380 -21.22 0.50 -6.78
CA TRP A 380 -21.02 0.53 -8.23
C TRP A 380 -19.87 1.47 -8.63
N PRO A 381 -19.14 1.21 -9.75
CA PRO A 381 -19.20 0.08 -10.68
C PRO A 381 -18.71 -1.23 -10.08
N LYS A 382 -19.32 -2.35 -10.51
CA LYS A 382 -18.91 -3.72 -10.11
C LYS A 382 -18.65 -4.59 -11.33
N LEU A 383 -17.54 -5.32 -11.32
CA LEU A 383 -17.30 -6.39 -12.26
C LEU A 383 -18.17 -7.60 -11.86
N ARG A 384 -18.97 -8.08 -12.78
CA ARG A 384 -19.94 -9.16 -12.58
C ARG A 384 -19.41 -10.47 -13.15
N PHE A 385 -19.54 -11.55 -12.39
CA PHE A 385 -19.06 -12.88 -12.76
C PHE A 385 -20.26 -13.81 -13.02
N TYR A 386 -20.45 -14.20 -14.26
CA TYR A 386 -21.52 -15.10 -14.68
C TYR A 386 -21.04 -16.55 -14.67
N LYS A 387 -21.90 -17.48 -14.22
CA LYS A 387 -21.62 -18.92 -14.15
C LYS A 387 -22.81 -19.72 -14.70
N GLY A 388 -22.53 -20.92 -15.20
CA GLY A 388 -23.58 -21.87 -15.68
C GLY A 388 -24.49 -21.24 -16.72
N ASP A 389 -25.83 -21.36 -16.51
CA ASP A 389 -26.88 -20.89 -17.44
C ASP A 389 -26.79 -19.37 -17.69
N ASP A 390 -26.32 -18.58 -16.71
CA ASP A 390 -26.19 -17.14 -16.91
C ASP A 390 -25.04 -16.79 -17.86
N SER A 391 -23.95 -17.54 -17.82
CA SER A 391 -22.86 -17.41 -18.80
C SER A 391 -23.34 -17.78 -20.21
N ALA A 392 -24.09 -18.85 -20.34
CA ALA A 392 -24.67 -19.26 -21.61
C ALA A 392 -25.64 -18.19 -22.17
N ARG A 393 -26.45 -17.58 -21.29
CA ARG A 393 -27.36 -16.50 -21.67
C ARG A 393 -26.62 -15.25 -22.13
N VAL A 394 -25.53 -14.86 -21.45
CA VAL A 394 -24.68 -13.77 -21.89
C VAL A 394 -24.10 -14.03 -23.27
N GLU A 395 -23.58 -15.22 -23.53
CA GLU A 395 -23.01 -15.56 -24.83
C GLU A 395 -24.08 -15.62 -25.94
N LYS A 396 -25.32 -16.05 -25.63
CA LYS A 396 -26.47 -16.01 -26.57
C LYS A 396 -26.76 -14.55 -26.96
N VAL A 397 -26.89 -13.65 -26.02
CA VAL A 397 -27.14 -12.22 -26.29
C VAL A 397 -25.98 -11.60 -27.07
N LYS A 398 -24.72 -11.85 -26.71
CA LYS A 398 -23.54 -11.38 -27.45
C LYS A 398 -23.52 -11.88 -28.89
N SER A 399 -23.78 -13.16 -29.10
CA SER A 399 -23.84 -13.78 -30.43
C SER A 399 -24.92 -13.15 -31.29
N TRP A 400 -26.08 -12.87 -30.70
CA TRP A 400 -27.19 -12.20 -31.38
C TRP A 400 -26.79 -10.79 -31.83
N ILE A 401 -26.21 -9.99 -30.90
CA ILE A 401 -25.77 -8.62 -31.20
C ILE A 401 -24.71 -8.63 -32.30
N ASN A 402 -23.70 -9.49 -32.18
CA ASN A 402 -22.65 -9.63 -33.18
C ASN A 402 -23.17 -10.01 -34.58
N LYS A 403 -24.24 -10.81 -34.64
CA LYS A 403 -24.88 -11.19 -35.89
C LYS A 403 -25.61 -10.02 -36.57
N HIS A 404 -26.23 -9.11 -35.80
CA HIS A 404 -27.11 -8.07 -36.33
C HIS A 404 -26.45 -6.70 -36.39
N ASP A 405 -25.54 -6.39 -35.48
CA ASP A 405 -24.68 -5.20 -35.50
C ASP A 405 -23.37 -5.44 -34.71
N PRO A 406 -22.29 -5.92 -35.36
CA PRO A 406 -21.04 -6.23 -34.71
C PRO A 406 -20.42 -5.04 -33.98
N LYS A 407 -20.70 -3.81 -34.41
CA LYS A 407 -20.13 -2.59 -33.80
C LYS A 407 -20.65 -2.35 -32.38
N GLU A 408 -21.88 -2.79 -32.11
CA GLU A 408 -22.52 -2.62 -30.79
C GLU A 408 -22.15 -3.73 -29.80
N THR A 409 -21.54 -4.84 -30.24
CA THR A 409 -21.22 -5.99 -29.37
C THR A 409 -20.37 -5.59 -28.16
N GLN A 410 -19.39 -4.75 -28.37
CA GLN A 410 -18.49 -4.29 -27.29
C GLN A 410 -19.25 -3.48 -26.22
N LYS A 411 -20.07 -2.50 -26.62
CA LYS A 411 -20.82 -1.65 -25.68
C LYS A 411 -21.80 -2.45 -24.81
N PHE A 412 -22.59 -3.32 -25.44
CA PHE A 412 -23.54 -4.16 -24.70
C PHE A 412 -22.84 -5.19 -23.81
N THR A 413 -21.74 -5.79 -24.27
CA THR A 413 -20.94 -6.70 -23.46
C THR A 413 -20.39 -5.98 -22.22
N GLN A 414 -19.84 -4.80 -22.41
CA GLN A 414 -19.34 -3.95 -21.32
C GLN A 414 -20.45 -3.60 -20.32
N PHE A 415 -21.63 -3.21 -20.82
CA PHE A 415 -22.74 -2.88 -19.94
C PHE A 415 -23.23 -4.09 -19.14
N MET A 416 -23.30 -5.28 -19.73
CA MET A 416 -23.60 -6.51 -18.99
C MET A 416 -22.53 -6.82 -17.92
N ARG A 417 -21.24 -6.51 -18.18
CA ARG A 417 -20.13 -6.77 -17.24
C ARG A 417 -20.07 -5.78 -16.07
N VAL A 418 -20.24 -4.48 -16.33
CA VAL A 418 -19.98 -3.44 -15.31
C VAL A 418 -21.15 -2.48 -15.09
N MET A 419 -22.19 -2.54 -15.92
CA MET A 419 -23.36 -1.63 -15.89
C MET A 419 -22.98 -0.15 -15.93
N GLU A 420 -22.02 0.21 -16.79
CA GLU A 420 -21.63 1.59 -17.07
C GLU A 420 -21.61 1.85 -18.57
N PRO A 421 -21.93 3.08 -19.01
CA PRO A 421 -22.32 4.24 -18.20
C PRO A 421 -23.81 4.19 -17.79
N LYS A 422 -24.12 4.73 -16.62
CA LYS A 422 -25.48 4.89 -16.09
C LYS A 422 -25.63 6.19 -15.29
N ILE A 423 -26.87 6.60 -15.04
CA ILE A 423 -27.23 7.74 -14.19
C ILE A 423 -27.74 7.15 -12.87
N ASN A 424 -27.11 7.49 -11.75
CA ASN A 424 -27.50 7.03 -10.43
C ASN A 424 -28.64 7.88 -9.84
N ALA A 425 -29.31 7.34 -8.84
CA ALA A 425 -30.45 7.99 -8.17
C ALA A 425 -30.13 9.42 -7.70
N HIS A 426 -28.91 9.68 -7.21
CA HIS A 426 -28.45 10.96 -6.72
C HIS A 426 -28.37 12.08 -7.78
N SER A 427 -28.33 11.71 -9.05
CA SER A 427 -28.40 12.66 -10.17
C SER A 427 -29.82 13.09 -10.53
N ILE A 428 -30.84 12.54 -9.87
CA ILE A 428 -32.24 12.88 -10.08
C ILE A 428 -32.64 14.04 -9.16
N ILE A 429 -33.16 15.11 -9.74
CA ILE A 429 -33.58 16.29 -8.98
C ILE A 429 -35.00 16.07 -8.42
N LYS A 430 -35.19 16.31 -7.15
CA LYS A 430 -36.47 16.23 -6.45
C LYS A 430 -37.49 17.20 -7.07
N GLY A 431 -38.71 16.69 -7.35
CA GLY A 431 -39.80 17.47 -7.91
C GLY A 431 -40.68 18.10 -6.83
N ASP A 432 -41.31 17.26 -6.00
CA ASP A 432 -42.29 17.68 -4.99
C ASP A 432 -42.21 16.82 -3.71
N GLU A 433 -43.16 17.00 -2.79
CA GLU A 433 -43.22 16.24 -1.52
C GLU A 433 -43.58 14.77 -1.70
N SER A 434 -44.07 14.37 -2.90
CA SER A 434 -44.31 12.97 -3.26
C SER A 434 -43.05 12.26 -3.73
N THR A 435 -41.87 12.86 -3.50
CA THR A 435 -40.58 12.31 -3.90
C THR A 435 -39.56 12.35 -2.76
N VAL A 436 -38.69 11.40 -2.71
CA VAL A 436 -37.60 11.27 -1.72
C VAL A 436 -36.35 10.75 -2.35
N LEU A 437 -35.19 11.31 -1.99
CA LEU A 437 -33.88 10.73 -2.26
C LEU A 437 -33.40 10.05 -0.99
N LEU A 438 -33.08 8.77 -1.07
CA LEU A 438 -32.47 7.99 0.01
C LEU A 438 -31.14 7.41 -0.49
N ILE A 439 -30.32 6.91 0.42
CA ILE A 439 -28.93 6.45 0.18
C ILE A 439 -28.75 5.59 -1.09
N SER A 440 -29.75 4.79 -1.44
CA SER A 440 -29.61 3.82 -2.54
C SER A 440 -30.63 3.98 -3.67
N TYR A 441 -31.62 4.85 -3.51
CA TYR A 441 -32.66 5.00 -4.50
C TYR A 441 -33.38 6.35 -4.44
N TYR A 442 -33.96 6.75 -5.57
CA TYR A 442 -34.94 7.82 -5.69
C TYR A 442 -36.34 7.22 -5.63
N GLY A 443 -37.13 7.67 -4.66
CA GLY A 443 -38.49 7.20 -4.45
C GLY A 443 -39.53 8.19 -4.97
N VAL A 444 -40.55 7.68 -5.69
CA VAL A 444 -41.70 8.48 -6.20
C VAL A 444 -42.97 7.80 -5.77
N LYS A 445 -43.94 8.58 -5.23
CA LYS A 445 -45.31 8.16 -4.94
C LYS A 445 -46.27 8.60 -6.05
N ASP A 446 -47.53 8.16 -5.93
CA ASP A 446 -48.61 8.60 -6.82
C ASP A 446 -48.64 10.14 -6.99
N LYS A 447 -48.77 10.60 -8.25
CA LYS A 447 -48.71 12.00 -8.69
C LYS A 447 -47.35 12.69 -8.51
N GLY A 448 -46.37 12.03 -7.96
CA GLY A 448 -45.01 12.59 -7.82
C GLY A 448 -44.30 12.73 -9.18
N ASN A 449 -43.38 13.67 -9.21
CA ASN A 449 -42.57 13.94 -10.38
C ASN A 449 -41.09 14.16 -10.01
N ALA A 450 -40.20 14.00 -11.01
CA ALA A 450 -38.80 14.28 -10.86
C ALA A 450 -38.18 14.72 -12.18
N LYS A 451 -36.99 15.30 -12.10
CA LYS A 451 -36.23 15.78 -13.25
C LYS A 451 -34.85 15.12 -13.31
N ILE A 452 -34.48 14.61 -14.47
CA ILE A 452 -33.12 14.14 -14.79
C ILE A 452 -32.53 15.18 -15.75
N PRO A 453 -31.57 16.00 -15.32
CA PRO A 453 -31.10 17.12 -16.12
C PRO A 453 -30.07 16.71 -17.17
N ASN A 454 -30.07 17.42 -18.30
CA ASN A 454 -28.99 17.44 -19.28
C ASN A 454 -28.58 16.05 -19.81
N VAL A 455 -29.56 15.20 -20.11
CA VAL A 455 -29.35 13.84 -20.64
C VAL A 455 -29.08 13.90 -22.14
N ASN A 456 -27.98 13.31 -22.60
CA ASN A 456 -27.70 13.16 -24.02
C ASN A 456 -28.48 11.97 -24.60
N LEU A 457 -29.43 12.23 -25.46
CA LEU A 457 -30.26 11.22 -26.13
C LEU A 457 -29.77 10.84 -27.52
N THR A 458 -28.65 11.43 -27.99
CA THR A 458 -28.12 11.15 -29.33
C THR A 458 -27.74 9.66 -29.44
N GLY A 459 -28.38 8.96 -30.37
CA GLY A 459 -28.17 7.52 -30.57
C GLY A 459 -28.99 6.61 -29.64
N ALA A 460 -29.59 7.13 -28.60
CA ALA A 460 -30.44 6.34 -27.70
C ALA A 460 -31.72 5.84 -28.38
N GLY A 461 -32.09 4.59 -28.11
CA GLY A 461 -33.31 3.95 -28.56
C GLY A 461 -33.97 3.17 -27.45
N ASN A 462 -33.32 3.01 -26.31
CA ASN A 462 -33.86 2.36 -25.11
C ASN A 462 -33.55 3.18 -23.84
N LEU A 463 -34.56 3.21 -22.96
CA LEU A 463 -34.40 3.54 -21.57
C LEU A 463 -34.24 2.24 -20.77
N VAL A 464 -33.15 2.08 -20.07
CA VAL A 464 -32.88 0.93 -19.19
C VAL A 464 -32.88 1.45 -17.76
N MET A 465 -33.62 0.83 -16.86
CA MET A 465 -33.70 1.29 -15.47
C MET A 465 -33.86 0.15 -14.48
N ASN A 466 -33.20 0.26 -13.33
CA ASN A 466 -33.46 -0.61 -12.19
C ASN A 466 -34.57 0.02 -11.33
N ILE A 467 -35.66 -0.73 -11.19
CA ILE A 467 -36.88 -0.24 -10.56
C ILE A 467 -37.55 -1.31 -9.70
N SER A 468 -38.13 -0.89 -8.58
CA SER A 468 -38.87 -1.75 -7.69
C SER A 468 -40.05 -1.03 -7.05
N THR A 469 -41.15 -1.74 -6.76
CA THR A 469 -42.30 -1.22 -6.02
C THR A 469 -43.15 -2.34 -5.41
N LYS A 470 -43.94 -1.98 -4.42
CA LYS A 470 -45.09 -2.75 -3.93
C LYS A 470 -46.44 -2.14 -4.38
N ALA A 471 -46.42 -0.98 -5.05
CA ALA A 471 -47.60 -0.37 -5.60
C ALA A 471 -48.11 -1.15 -6.80
N GLU A 472 -49.40 -1.53 -6.79
CA GLU A 472 -50.05 -2.21 -7.93
C GLU A 472 -50.56 -1.23 -9.00
N ASN A 473 -50.42 -1.64 -10.27
CA ASN A 473 -50.85 -0.83 -11.43
C ASN A 473 -50.16 0.56 -11.48
N ALA A 474 -48.89 0.60 -11.06
CA ALA A 474 -48.06 1.80 -11.17
C ALA A 474 -47.63 1.99 -12.64
N VAL A 475 -47.85 3.19 -13.16
CA VAL A 475 -47.44 3.58 -14.52
C VAL A 475 -46.55 4.82 -14.40
N MET A 476 -45.35 4.71 -14.93
CA MET A 476 -44.36 5.78 -14.99
C MET A 476 -44.25 6.31 -16.42
N THR A 477 -44.34 7.62 -16.58
CA THR A 477 -44.24 8.27 -17.90
C THR A 477 -43.05 9.22 -17.90
N PHE A 478 -42.27 9.20 -18.97
CA PHE A 478 -41.11 10.05 -19.18
C PHE A 478 -41.41 11.10 -20.24
N HIS A 479 -41.13 12.37 -19.95
CA HIS A 479 -41.41 13.50 -20.80
C HIS A 479 -40.13 14.29 -21.14
N LEU A 480 -40.09 14.88 -22.35
CA LEU A 480 -38.99 15.69 -22.85
C LEU A 480 -39.10 17.14 -22.43
N ASP A 481 -38.06 17.73 -21.89
CA ASP A 481 -37.81 19.15 -21.58
C ASP A 481 -38.78 19.82 -20.59
N LYS A 482 -39.97 19.30 -20.36
CA LYS A 482 -40.96 19.79 -19.38
C LYS A 482 -41.90 18.69 -18.95
N ILE A 483 -42.55 18.87 -17.79
CA ILE A 483 -43.41 17.87 -17.16
C ILE A 483 -44.61 17.46 -18.01
N ASP A 484 -45.13 18.36 -18.81
CA ASP A 484 -46.20 18.17 -19.80
C ASP A 484 -45.68 18.07 -21.25
N GLY A 485 -44.38 17.85 -21.42
CA GLY A 485 -43.71 17.75 -22.71
C GLY A 485 -44.04 16.50 -23.47
N GLN A 486 -43.42 16.29 -24.64
CA GLN A 486 -43.56 15.12 -25.46
C GLN A 486 -43.27 13.87 -24.61
N VAL A 487 -44.18 12.90 -24.61
CA VAL A 487 -43.98 11.59 -24.00
C VAL A 487 -42.96 10.81 -24.83
N ILE A 488 -41.85 10.40 -24.19
CA ILE A 488 -40.80 9.59 -24.82
C ILE A 488 -40.87 8.12 -24.42
N SER A 489 -41.46 7.79 -23.26
CA SER A 489 -41.71 6.41 -22.84
C SER A 489 -42.78 6.35 -21.77
N THR A 490 -43.56 5.25 -21.76
CA THR A 490 -44.51 4.91 -20.71
C THR A 490 -44.29 3.43 -20.32
N VAL A 491 -44.07 3.19 -19.05
CA VAL A 491 -43.75 1.86 -18.53
C VAL A 491 -44.69 1.45 -17.39
N ASN A 492 -45.20 0.22 -17.46
CA ASN A 492 -45.86 -0.44 -16.36
C ASN A 492 -44.79 -0.93 -15.37
N VAL A 493 -44.84 -0.48 -14.13
CA VAL A 493 -43.84 -0.84 -13.12
C VAL A 493 -44.23 -2.17 -12.46
N PRO A 494 -43.41 -3.20 -12.56
CA PRO A 494 -43.69 -4.50 -11.93
C PRO A 494 -43.50 -4.43 -10.43
N THR A 495 -44.27 -5.23 -9.68
CA THR A 495 -44.22 -5.33 -8.20
C THR A 495 -43.04 -6.15 -7.68
N ARG A 496 -41.92 -6.11 -8.37
CA ARG A 496 -40.67 -6.80 -8.01
C ARG A 496 -39.45 -6.02 -8.49
N ASP A 497 -38.35 -6.27 -7.88
CA ASP A 497 -37.06 -5.72 -8.36
C ASP A 497 -36.76 -6.24 -9.75
N THR A 498 -36.52 -5.32 -10.69
CA THR A 498 -36.23 -5.72 -12.08
C THR A 498 -35.48 -4.59 -12.80
N VAL A 499 -34.74 -4.95 -13.82
CA VAL A 499 -34.24 -4.01 -14.80
C VAL A 499 -35.17 -4.02 -16.01
N LEU A 500 -35.87 -2.91 -16.19
CA LEU A 500 -36.73 -2.70 -17.36
C LEU A 500 -35.92 -2.17 -18.54
N VAL A 501 -36.24 -2.62 -19.72
CA VAL A 501 -35.75 -2.08 -20.98
C VAL A 501 -36.96 -1.60 -21.80
N ALA A 502 -37.10 -0.31 -21.91
CA ALA A 502 -38.24 0.32 -22.59
C ALA A 502 -37.79 1.09 -23.83
N PRO A 503 -38.49 0.95 -24.99
CA PRO A 503 -38.14 1.74 -26.17
C PRO A 503 -38.41 3.22 -25.98
N ILE A 504 -37.54 4.05 -26.59
CA ILE A 504 -37.74 5.51 -26.72
C ILE A 504 -37.59 5.93 -28.18
N PRO A 505 -38.23 7.02 -28.61
CA PRO A 505 -38.05 7.55 -29.97
C PRO A 505 -36.59 8.05 -30.15
N LYS A 506 -36.10 8.06 -31.38
CA LYS A 506 -34.81 8.64 -31.72
C LYS A 506 -34.86 10.14 -31.53
N ILE A 507 -34.11 10.64 -30.60
CA ILE A 507 -33.98 12.06 -30.27
C ILE A 507 -32.48 12.40 -30.26
N SER A 508 -32.11 13.58 -30.74
CA SER A 508 -30.71 14.03 -30.77
C SER A 508 -30.52 15.23 -29.85
N GLY A 509 -29.36 15.31 -29.23
CA GLY A 509 -29.02 16.42 -28.36
C GLY A 509 -29.18 16.11 -26.88
N LYS A 510 -28.96 17.15 -26.08
CA LYS A 510 -29.08 17.10 -24.61
C LYS A 510 -30.43 17.69 -24.20
N HIS A 511 -31.15 16.96 -23.38
CA HIS A 511 -32.48 17.28 -22.93
C HIS A 511 -32.63 17.07 -21.42
N ASP A 512 -33.56 17.79 -20.83
CA ASP A 512 -34.07 17.49 -19.49
C ASP A 512 -35.17 16.44 -19.60
N ILE A 513 -35.10 15.40 -18.80
CA ILE A 513 -36.10 14.34 -18.78
C ILE A 513 -36.92 14.47 -17.52
N PHE A 514 -38.22 14.64 -17.68
CA PHE A 514 -39.16 14.68 -16.55
C PHE A 514 -39.86 13.32 -16.46
N LEU A 515 -39.97 12.79 -15.25
CA LEU A 515 -40.75 11.60 -14.97
C LEU A 515 -41.98 11.95 -14.12
N THR A 516 -43.07 11.27 -14.38
CA THR A 516 -44.32 11.34 -13.58
C THR A 516 -44.78 9.94 -13.25
N LEU A 517 -45.42 9.78 -12.09
CA LEU A 517 -45.96 8.49 -11.65
C LEU A 517 -47.49 8.57 -11.45
N LYS A 518 -48.20 7.56 -11.92
CA LYS A 518 -49.59 7.33 -11.61
C LYS A 518 -49.75 5.91 -11.07
N SER A 519 -50.34 5.79 -9.88
CA SER A 519 -50.66 4.50 -9.25
C SER A 519 -52.13 4.41 -8.93
N SER A 520 -52.80 3.30 -9.26
CA SER A 520 -54.22 3.11 -9.00
C SER A 520 -54.50 2.41 -7.68
N LYS A 521 -53.53 1.68 -7.13
CA LYS A 521 -53.62 1.02 -5.82
C LYS A 521 -52.35 1.32 -4.99
N ASN A 522 -52.56 1.47 -3.65
CA ASN A 522 -51.52 1.79 -2.71
C ASN A 522 -50.74 3.08 -3.08
N PRO A 523 -51.40 4.24 -3.19
CA PRO A 523 -50.78 5.48 -3.66
C PRO A 523 -49.69 6.03 -2.70
N THR A 524 -49.60 5.49 -1.49
CA THR A 524 -48.58 5.83 -0.50
C THR A 524 -47.30 5.03 -0.64
N GLU A 525 -47.34 3.94 -1.41
CA GLU A 525 -46.16 3.13 -1.65
C GLU A 525 -45.17 3.80 -2.62
N TRP A 526 -43.89 3.60 -2.34
CA TRP A 526 -42.83 4.14 -3.17
C TRP A 526 -42.54 3.27 -4.39
N VAL A 527 -42.47 3.89 -5.56
CA VAL A 527 -41.71 3.35 -6.70
C VAL A 527 -40.28 3.81 -6.53
N ARG A 528 -39.33 2.89 -6.48
CA ARG A 528 -37.92 3.11 -6.23
C ARG A 528 -37.10 2.95 -7.50
N ILE A 529 -36.30 3.97 -7.85
CA ILE A 529 -35.38 3.94 -8.97
C ILE A 529 -33.97 3.99 -8.39
N THR A 530 -33.17 2.95 -8.63
CA THR A 530 -31.78 2.91 -8.16
C THR A 530 -30.82 3.56 -9.18
N TRP A 531 -31.02 3.28 -10.45
CA TRP A 531 -30.27 3.88 -11.55
C TRP A 531 -31.06 3.76 -12.86
N LEU A 532 -30.66 4.53 -13.86
CA LEU A 532 -31.17 4.45 -15.22
C LEU A 532 -30.06 4.74 -16.24
N ALA A 533 -30.24 4.26 -17.48
CA ALA A 533 -29.32 4.51 -18.59
C ALA A 533 -30.12 4.70 -19.91
N PHE A 534 -29.61 5.56 -20.76
CA PHE A 534 -30.11 5.71 -22.12
C PHE A 534 -29.11 5.04 -23.07
N GLN A 535 -29.56 4.02 -23.82
CA GLN A 535 -28.71 3.18 -24.64
C GLN A 535 -29.24 3.11 -26.08
N GLU A 536 -28.40 2.75 -27.04
CA GLU A 536 -28.84 2.34 -28.34
C GLU A 536 -29.88 1.20 -28.23
N ALA A 537 -30.76 1.10 -29.19
CA ALA A 537 -31.67 -0.04 -29.26
C ALA A 537 -30.90 -1.35 -29.42
N LEU A 538 -31.32 -2.39 -28.69
CA LEU A 538 -30.70 -3.69 -28.85
C LEU A 538 -30.84 -4.13 -30.33
N PRO A 539 -29.77 -4.53 -31.04
CA PRO A 539 -29.82 -4.87 -32.44
C PRO A 539 -30.83 -6.00 -32.78
N GLY A 540 -31.41 -5.95 -34.00
CA GLY A 540 -32.32 -6.95 -34.49
C GLY A 540 -33.79 -6.69 -34.17
N VAL A 541 -34.20 -5.46 -33.86
CA VAL A 541 -35.61 -5.07 -33.72
C VAL A 541 -36.45 -5.57 -34.90
N GLY A 542 -37.62 -6.17 -34.64
CA GLY A 542 -38.52 -6.70 -35.64
C GLY A 542 -38.17 -8.12 -36.15
N LYS A 543 -37.11 -8.75 -35.66
CA LYS A 543 -36.81 -10.16 -35.93
C LYS A 543 -37.64 -11.06 -34.99
N PRO A 544 -38.04 -12.25 -35.42
CA PRO A 544 -38.90 -13.15 -34.62
C PRO A 544 -38.34 -13.47 -33.23
N GLU A 545 -37.06 -13.71 -33.11
CA GLU A 545 -36.40 -14.06 -31.84
C GLU A 545 -36.07 -12.85 -30.93
N TYR A 546 -36.26 -11.62 -31.45
CA TYR A 546 -35.92 -10.40 -30.72
C TYR A 546 -36.56 -10.29 -29.32
N PRO A 547 -37.87 -10.61 -29.12
CA PRO A 547 -38.49 -10.53 -27.80
C PRO A 547 -37.83 -11.44 -26.76
N GLU A 548 -37.37 -12.63 -27.19
CA GLU A 548 -36.66 -13.57 -26.31
C GLU A 548 -35.29 -13.03 -25.92
N ILE A 549 -34.54 -12.51 -26.89
CA ILE A 549 -33.24 -11.89 -26.65
C ILE A 549 -33.34 -10.67 -25.73
N LEU A 550 -34.34 -9.81 -25.91
CA LEU A 550 -34.62 -8.67 -25.05
C LEU A 550 -34.95 -9.12 -23.61
N LYS A 551 -35.73 -10.19 -23.47
CA LYS A 551 -36.02 -10.84 -22.18
C LYS A 551 -34.73 -11.39 -21.52
N ASP A 552 -33.88 -12.06 -22.29
CA ASP A 552 -32.60 -12.58 -21.82
C ASP A 552 -31.71 -11.45 -21.36
N TYR A 553 -31.61 -10.35 -22.12
CA TYR A 553 -30.85 -9.16 -21.78
C TYR A 553 -31.33 -8.50 -20.45
N SER A 554 -32.64 -8.27 -20.33
CA SER A 554 -33.26 -7.77 -19.10
C SER A 554 -33.02 -8.71 -17.91
N THR A 555 -33.09 -10.03 -18.12
CA THR A 555 -32.84 -11.04 -17.09
C THR A 555 -31.38 -10.99 -16.61
N ILE A 556 -30.42 -10.90 -17.54
CA ILE A 556 -28.98 -10.75 -17.22
C ILE A 556 -28.80 -9.52 -16.34
N LEU A 557 -29.37 -8.38 -16.71
CA LEU A 557 -29.20 -7.13 -15.96
C LEU A 557 -29.87 -7.18 -14.58
N THR A 558 -31.04 -7.83 -14.47
CA THR A 558 -31.81 -7.93 -13.20
C THR A 558 -31.14 -8.85 -12.19
N LYS A 559 -30.50 -9.91 -12.65
CA LYS A 559 -30.03 -10.99 -11.78
C LYS A 559 -28.89 -10.52 -10.87
N SER A 560 -29.04 -10.77 -9.57
CA SER A 560 -27.91 -10.67 -8.64
C SER A 560 -26.92 -11.80 -8.94
N THR A 561 -25.69 -11.46 -9.20
CA THR A 561 -24.59 -12.39 -9.45
C THR A 561 -23.39 -12.05 -8.59
N GLU A 562 -22.46 -12.99 -8.43
CA GLU A 562 -21.19 -12.68 -7.79
C GLU A 562 -20.54 -11.49 -8.50
N SER A 563 -20.11 -10.50 -7.72
CA SER A 563 -19.52 -9.27 -8.26
C SER A 563 -18.55 -8.66 -7.26
N MET A 564 -17.68 -7.79 -7.75
CA MET A 564 -16.77 -7.03 -6.91
C MET A 564 -16.64 -5.59 -7.40
N PRO A 565 -16.43 -4.60 -6.49
CA PRO A 565 -16.21 -3.21 -6.88
C PRO A 565 -14.89 -3.06 -7.66
N VAL A 566 -14.96 -2.30 -8.76
CA VAL A 566 -13.82 -1.96 -9.63
C VAL A 566 -13.85 -0.48 -9.97
N ILE A 567 -12.76 0.07 -10.51
CA ILE A 567 -12.77 1.40 -11.10
C ILE A 567 -13.27 1.31 -12.54
N TRP A 568 -14.00 2.34 -12.92
CA TRP A 568 -14.38 2.63 -14.29
C TRP A 568 -14.26 4.13 -14.54
N GLU A 569 -13.59 4.54 -15.63
CA GLU A 569 -13.42 5.95 -15.94
C GLU A 569 -14.61 6.52 -16.72
N GLY A 570 -15.16 7.63 -16.25
CA GLY A 570 -16.20 8.39 -16.94
C GLY A 570 -15.61 9.23 -18.07
N THR A 571 -16.21 9.10 -19.25
CA THR A 571 -15.81 9.86 -20.46
C THR A 571 -16.99 10.63 -21.03
N GLY A 572 -16.73 11.60 -21.91
CA GLY A 572 -17.78 12.38 -22.56
C GLY A 572 -18.65 13.15 -21.54
N ASP A 573 -19.97 12.90 -21.59
CA ASP A 573 -20.94 13.58 -20.70
C ASP A 573 -20.81 13.20 -19.22
N PHE A 574 -20.05 12.15 -18.91
CA PHE A 574 -19.78 11.70 -17.55
C PHE A 574 -18.42 12.15 -17.03
N ALA A 575 -17.64 12.91 -17.81
CA ALA A 575 -16.39 13.49 -17.35
C ALA A 575 -16.63 14.61 -16.33
N ARG A 576 -15.82 14.60 -15.26
CA ARG A 576 -15.94 15.58 -14.16
C ARG A 576 -14.86 16.64 -14.28
N LYS A 577 -15.19 17.87 -13.92
CA LYS A 577 -14.23 18.95 -13.75
C LYS A 577 -13.64 18.91 -12.35
N THR A 578 -12.36 19.22 -12.24
CA THR A 578 -11.67 19.31 -10.96
C THR A 578 -11.31 20.75 -10.65
N ASN A 579 -11.60 21.19 -9.46
CA ASN A 579 -11.28 22.53 -8.96
C ASN A 579 -10.32 22.42 -7.77
N VAL A 580 -9.52 23.44 -7.58
CA VAL A 580 -8.79 23.65 -6.33
C VAL A 580 -9.79 23.91 -5.21
N PHE A 581 -9.67 23.21 -4.08
CA PHE A 581 -10.49 23.49 -2.90
C PHE A 581 -9.82 24.54 -2.03
N VAL A 582 -10.55 25.63 -1.74
CA VAL A 582 -10.01 26.71 -0.93
C VAL A 582 -9.75 26.20 0.49
N ARG A 583 -8.49 26.19 0.92
CA ARG A 583 -8.04 25.62 2.21
C ARG A 583 -8.53 24.18 2.46
N GLY A 584 -8.58 23.36 1.42
CA GLY A 584 -9.02 21.97 1.52
C GLY A 584 -10.51 21.75 1.67
N ASN A 585 -11.33 22.82 1.68
CA ASN A 585 -12.78 22.71 1.82
C ASN A 585 -13.43 22.35 0.48
N TRP A 586 -13.92 21.12 0.36
CA TRP A 586 -14.51 20.57 -0.86
C TRP A 586 -15.75 21.35 -1.37
N SER A 587 -16.49 22.01 -0.46
CA SER A 587 -17.67 22.82 -0.81
C SER A 587 -17.29 24.18 -1.39
N VAL A 588 -16.06 24.68 -1.20
CA VAL A 588 -15.58 25.97 -1.67
C VAL A 588 -14.60 25.78 -2.83
N LYS A 589 -15.13 25.84 -4.05
CA LYS A 589 -14.39 25.58 -5.30
C LYS A 589 -13.70 26.85 -5.80
N GLY A 590 -12.37 26.78 -5.98
CA GLY A 590 -11.53 27.77 -6.64
C GLY A 590 -11.37 27.51 -8.12
N ALA A 591 -10.18 27.81 -8.67
CA ALA A 591 -9.87 27.66 -10.08
C ALA A 591 -10.04 26.21 -10.58
N GLU A 592 -10.53 26.05 -11.82
CA GLU A 592 -10.54 24.74 -12.50
C GLU A 592 -9.11 24.33 -12.87
N VAL A 593 -8.75 23.07 -12.63
CA VAL A 593 -7.45 22.50 -12.97
C VAL A 593 -7.58 21.27 -13.87
N LYS A 594 -6.54 21.00 -14.64
CA LYS A 594 -6.42 19.81 -15.50
C LYS A 594 -5.43 18.84 -14.91
N PRO A 595 -5.54 17.50 -15.23
CA PRO A 595 -4.59 16.50 -14.76
C PRO A 595 -3.14 16.86 -15.12
N ASP A 596 -2.28 16.93 -14.12
CA ASP A 596 -0.84 17.10 -14.29
C ASP A 596 -0.06 16.61 -13.07
N VAL A 597 1.25 16.45 -13.22
CA VAL A 597 2.17 16.01 -12.18
C VAL A 597 2.90 17.20 -11.55
N PRO A 598 3.38 17.11 -10.29
CA PRO A 598 4.12 18.18 -9.66
C PRO A 598 5.37 18.58 -10.44
N LYS A 599 5.58 19.88 -10.59
CA LYS A 599 6.72 20.44 -11.34
C LYS A 599 8.09 20.12 -10.74
N LEU A 600 8.13 19.73 -9.48
CA LEU A 600 9.35 19.30 -8.79
C LEU A 600 9.93 18.02 -9.38
N LEU A 601 9.10 17.19 -9.97
CA LEU A 601 9.48 15.93 -10.61
C LEU A 601 9.55 16.08 -12.14
N ALA A 602 10.08 15.06 -12.81
CA ALA A 602 10.13 15.06 -14.28
C ALA A 602 8.75 15.26 -14.88
N PRO A 603 8.62 16.12 -15.93
CA PRO A 603 7.33 16.39 -16.55
C PRO A 603 6.77 15.14 -17.22
N MET A 604 5.43 15.03 -17.23
CA MET A 604 4.76 13.94 -17.96
C MET A 604 5.00 14.09 -19.47
N PRO A 605 5.46 13.03 -20.16
CA PRO A 605 5.63 13.04 -21.62
C PRO A 605 4.36 13.46 -22.36
N LYS A 606 4.51 14.23 -23.44
CA LYS A 606 3.38 14.83 -24.19
C LYS A 606 2.48 13.79 -24.88
N ASP A 607 3.02 12.62 -25.18
CA ASP A 607 2.32 11.48 -25.80
C ASP A 607 1.55 10.62 -24.78
N TYR A 608 1.73 10.87 -23.47
CA TYR A 608 0.97 10.17 -22.45
C TYR A 608 -0.44 10.77 -22.30
N PRO A 609 -1.49 9.94 -22.24
CA PRO A 609 -2.83 10.45 -22.04
C PRO A 609 -2.98 11.10 -20.66
N LYS A 610 -3.71 12.22 -20.58
CA LYS A 610 -3.94 12.95 -19.32
C LYS A 610 -5.04 12.29 -18.48
N ASN A 611 -4.85 11.00 -18.17
CA ASN A 611 -5.69 10.14 -17.33
C ASN A 611 -4.83 9.20 -16.49
N ARG A 612 -5.45 8.27 -15.73
CA ARG A 612 -4.76 7.32 -14.84
C ARG A 612 -3.74 6.43 -15.58
N LEU A 613 -3.97 6.10 -16.85
CA LEU A 613 -3.00 5.32 -17.65
C LEU A 613 -1.72 6.12 -17.92
N GLY A 614 -1.84 7.40 -18.28
CA GLY A 614 -0.66 8.25 -18.45
C GLY A 614 0.08 8.49 -17.13
N LEU A 615 -0.67 8.69 -16.04
CA LEU A 615 -0.09 8.82 -14.70
C LEU A 615 0.71 7.57 -14.30
N SER A 616 0.13 6.38 -14.45
CA SER A 616 0.79 5.13 -14.10
C SER A 616 2.07 4.87 -14.91
N LYS A 617 2.05 5.16 -16.21
CA LYS A 617 3.24 5.09 -17.07
C LYS A 617 4.33 6.08 -16.65
N TRP A 618 3.92 7.31 -16.27
CA TRP A 618 4.87 8.31 -15.76
C TRP A 618 5.52 7.86 -14.45
N MET A 619 4.75 7.25 -13.53
CA MET A 619 5.28 6.75 -12.27
C MET A 619 6.37 5.70 -12.45
N VAL A 620 6.22 4.80 -13.40
CA VAL A 620 7.21 3.74 -13.67
C VAL A 620 8.20 4.11 -14.78
N SER A 621 8.21 5.36 -15.22
CA SER A 621 9.17 5.81 -16.23
C SER A 621 10.59 5.90 -15.65
N ARG A 622 11.59 5.79 -16.51
CA ARG A 622 13.00 5.91 -16.15
C ARG A 622 13.35 7.27 -15.53
N ASP A 623 12.60 8.30 -15.86
CA ASP A 623 12.82 9.66 -15.39
C ASP A 623 12.13 9.98 -14.06
N ASN A 624 11.25 9.09 -13.55
CA ASN A 624 10.69 9.24 -12.22
C ASN A 624 11.75 8.92 -11.15
N ALA A 625 12.08 9.91 -10.33
CA ALA A 625 13.17 9.81 -9.36
C ALA A 625 12.82 8.96 -8.11
N LEU A 626 11.54 8.70 -7.85
CA LEU A 626 11.07 8.18 -6.57
C LEU A 626 10.64 6.71 -6.61
N THR A 627 9.80 6.31 -7.57
CA THR A 627 9.12 5.02 -7.55
C THR A 627 10.07 3.83 -7.33
N SER A 628 11.14 3.72 -8.11
CA SER A 628 12.06 2.59 -7.97
C SER A 628 12.84 2.62 -6.65
N ARG A 629 13.30 3.78 -6.20
CA ARG A 629 13.95 3.96 -4.88
C ARG A 629 13.02 3.54 -3.74
N VAL A 630 11.78 4.02 -3.76
CA VAL A 630 10.78 3.75 -2.71
C VAL A 630 10.48 2.25 -2.62
N ILE A 631 10.25 1.60 -3.77
CA ILE A 631 9.93 0.17 -3.81
C ILE A 631 11.12 -0.70 -3.39
N VAL A 632 12.31 -0.41 -3.88
CA VAL A 632 13.55 -1.09 -3.46
C VAL A 632 13.75 -0.95 -1.95
N ASN A 633 13.59 0.26 -1.40
CA ASN A 633 13.73 0.52 0.02
C ASN A 633 12.72 -0.24 0.88
N ARG A 634 11.46 -0.40 0.40
CA ARG A 634 10.43 -1.20 1.09
C ARG A 634 10.81 -2.68 1.14
N PHE A 635 11.25 -3.26 0.03
CA PHE A 635 11.71 -4.66 0.02
C PHE A 635 12.95 -4.85 0.88
N TRP A 636 13.86 -3.89 0.87
CA TRP A 636 15.03 -3.88 1.74
C TRP A 636 14.63 -3.86 3.23
N GLU A 637 13.72 -2.97 3.62
CA GLU A 637 13.20 -2.88 5.00
C GLU A 637 12.61 -4.22 5.48
N GLN A 638 11.85 -4.90 4.64
CA GLN A 638 11.25 -6.19 4.98
C GLN A 638 12.30 -7.29 5.26
N LEU A 639 13.45 -7.25 4.60
CA LEU A 639 14.54 -8.21 4.80
C LEU A 639 15.44 -7.83 5.98
N PHE A 640 15.85 -6.57 6.05
CA PHE A 640 16.84 -6.08 7.00
C PHE A 640 16.25 -5.45 8.27
N GLY A 641 14.93 -5.22 8.31
CA GLY A 641 14.20 -4.62 9.43
C GLY A 641 14.30 -3.11 9.53
N ARG A 642 15.10 -2.48 8.65
CA ARG A 642 15.25 -1.04 8.50
C ARG A 642 15.52 -0.72 7.04
N GLY A 643 14.89 0.32 6.51
CA GLY A 643 15.17 0.82 5.16
C GLY A 643 16.56 1.45 5.05
N ILE A 644 17.11 1.51 3.85
CA ILE A 644 18.27 2.35 3.53
C ILE A 644 17.93 3.80 3.85
N VAL A 645 16.71 4.24 3.47
CA VAL A 645 16.03 5.41 4.03
C VAL A 645 15.11 4.91 5.15
N GLU A 646 15.38 5.33 6.37
CA GLU A 646 14.66 4.82 7.55
C GLU A 646 13.19 5.23 7.58
N THR A 647 12.89 6.45 7.15
CA THR A 647 11.53 6.98 7.00
C THR A 647 10.95 6.51 5.67
N VAL A 648 10.48 5.26 5.61
CA VAL A 648 9.98 4.65 4.36
C VAL A 648 8.75 5.35 3.77
N GLU A 649 8.07 6.15 4.59
CA GLU A 649 6.93 6.99 4.26
C GLU A 649 7.32 8.40 3.81
N ASP A 650 8.57 8.83 4.07
CA ASP A 650 9.02 10.19 3.75
C ASP A 650 10.49 10.22 3.31
N PHE A 651 10.70 10.38 2.01
CA PHE A 651 11.98 10.63 1.34
C PHE A 651 12.23 12.14 1.14
N GLY A 652 11.25 12.97 1.51
CA GLY A 652 11.34 14.43 1.40
C GLY A 652 12.31 15.05 2.41
N SER A 653 12.35 16.37 2.43
CA SER A 653 13.33 17.12 3.25
C SER A 653 13.15 17.02 4.77
N GLN A 654 12.10 16.36 5.24
CA GLN A 654 11.94 16.02 6.68
C GLN A 654 12.23 14.55 6.95
N GLY A 655 12.42 13.73 5.91
CA GLY A 655 12.79 12.32 6.01
C GLY A 655 14.25 12.13 6.43
N ALA A 656 14.58 10.87 6.73
CA ALA A 656 15.96 10.50 7.05
C ALA A 656 16.81 10.42 5.78
N GLU A 657 18.04 10.89 5.85
CA GLU A 657 19.03 10.67 4.79
C GLU A 657 19.34 9.18 4.62
N PRO A 658 19.54 8.71 3.38
CA PRO A 658 19.90 7.32 3.12
C PRO A 658 21.23 6.96 3.77
N SER A 659 21.29 5.80 4.44
CA SER A 659 22.53 5.30 5.04
C SER A 659 23.59 4.94 3.99
N HIS A 660 23.14 4.51 2.80
CA HIS A 660 23.95 4.08 1.66
C HIS A 660 23.33 4.64 0.37
N PRO A 661 23.52 5.93 0.06
CA PRO A 661 22.84 6.60 -1.07
C PRO A 661 23.18 5.95 -2.42
N GLU A 662 24.45 5.66 -2.69
CA GLU A 662 24.88 5.03 -3.95
C GLU A 662 24.31 3.60 -4.08
N LEU A 663 24.21 2.84 -3.00
CA LEU A 663 23.59 1.50 -3.02
C LEU A 663 22.10 1.58 -3.37
N LEU A 664 21.38 2.56 -2.81
CA LEU A 664 19.97 2.77 -3.11
C LEU A 664 19.76 3.07 -4.58
N ASP A 665 20.56 3.96 -5.15
CA ASP A 665 20.49 4.35 -6.54
C ASP A 665 20.90 3.21 -7.48
N TRP A 666 21.97 2.48 -7.14
CA TRP A 666 22.39 1.31 -7.91
C TRP A 666 21.29 0.24 -7.95
N LEU A 667 20.72 -0.10 -6.79
CA LEU A 667 19.61 -1.07 -6.69
C LEU A 667 18.38 -0.60 -7.47
N ALA A 668 18.03 0.69 -7.38
CA ALA A 668 16.88 1.26 -8.08
C ALA A 668 17.03 1.19 -9.60
N VAL A 669 18.22 1.53 -10.14
CA VAL A 669 18.49 1.44 -11.58
C VAL A 669 18.59 -0.03 -12.03
N ASN A 670 19.27 -0.88 -11.25
CA ASN A 670 19.39 -2.30 -11.57
C ASN A 670 18.00 -2.97 -11.64
N PHE A 671 17.11 -2.65 -10.68
CA PHE A 671 15.74 -3.14 -10.67
C PHE A 671 14.94 -2.75 -11.91
N MET A 672 15.10 -1.50 -12.40
CA MET A 672 14.41 -1.04 -13.60
C MET A 672 14.98 -1.65 -14.87
N GLU A 673 16.31 -1.62 -15.05
CA GLU A 673 16.97 -1.85 -16.33
C GLU A 673 17.43 -3.30 -16.50
N GLU A 674 18.15 -3.87 -15.52
CA GLU A 674 18.73 -5.23 -15.62
C GLU A 674 17.75 -6.31 -15.19
N ASP A 675 17.04 -6.06 -14.11
CA ASP A 675 16.04 -6.99 -13.58
C ASP A 675 14.70 -6.88 -14.31
N HIS A 676 14.47 -5.83 -15.12
CA HIS A 676 13.21 -5.54 -15.82
C HIS A 676 12.02 -5.58 -14.85
N TRP A 677 12.16 -4.90 -13.71
CA TRP A 677 11.16 -4.82 -12.64
C TRP A 677 10.78 -6.16 -11.99
N SER A 678 11.61 -7.20 -12.11
CA SER A 678 11.40 -8.50 -11.44
C SER A 678 11.69 -8.40 -9.95
N VAL A 679 10.64 -8.55 -9.13
CA VAL A 679 10.77 -8.55 -7.67
C VAL A 679 11.56 -9.77 -7.19
N LYS A 680 11.41 -10.93 -7.86
CA LYS A 680 12.16 -12.14 -7.48
C LYS A 680 13.65 -11.97 -7.71
N LYS A 681 14.07 -11.33 -8.79
CA LYS A 681 15.50 -11.06 -9.05
C LYS A 681 16.05 -10.06 -8.02
N LEU A 682 15.34 -8.95 -7.75
CA LEU A 682 15.74 -8.00 -6.72
C LEU A 682 15.95 -8.69 -5.35
N LEU A 683 14.98 -9.50 -4.92
CA LEU A 683 15.08 -10.22 -3.65
C LEU A 683 16.21 -11.26 -3.68
N LYS A 684 16.41 -11.98 -4.79
CA LYS A 684 17.53 -12.90 -4.95
C LYS A 684 18.86 -12.18 -4.78
N THR A 685 19.06 -11.04 -5.45
CA THR A 685 20.27 -10.22 -5.31
C THR A 685 20.52 -9.82 -3.86
N MET A 686 19.47 -9.40 -3.13
CA MET A 686 19.58 -9.02 -1.73
C MET A 686 19.95 -10.21 -0.81
N VAL A 687 19.22 -11.34 -0.91
CA VAL A 687 19.47 -12.49 0.00
C VAL A 687 20.73 -13.28 -0.33
N MET A 688 21.25 -13.18 -1.55
CA MET A 688 22.52 -13.81 -1.95
C MET A 688 23.75 -13.01 -1.50
N SER A 689 23.60 -11.76 -1.05
CA SER A 689 24.70 -10.94 -0.55
C SER A 689 25.33 -11.51 0.73
N ALA A 690 26.62 -11.31 0.92
CA ALA A 690 27.29 -11.57 2.19
C ALA A 690 26.71 -10.70 3.31
N THR A 691 26.27 -9.50 2.99
CA THR A 691 25.58 -8.55 3.87
C THR A 691 24.35 -9.19 4.53
N TYR A 692 23.49 -9.87 3.78
CA TYR A 692 22.32 -10.57 4.31
C TYR A 692 22.69 -11.83 5.10
N GLN A 693 23.74 -12.54 4.67
CA GLN A 693 24.14 -13.81 5.24
C GLN A 693 24.94 -13.67 6.55
N GLN A 694 25.25 -12.46 6.99
CA GLN A 694 25.93 -12.21 8.26
C GLN A 694 25.17 -12.80 9.47
N SER A 695 25.90 -13.19 10.50
CA SER A 695 25.37 -13.49 11.83
C SER A 695 24.80 -12.22 12.48
N SER A 696 23.64 -12.35 13.12
CA SER A 696 23.00 -11.28 13.91
C SER A 696 23.67 -11.07 15.30
N LYS A 697 24.57 -11.97 15.71
CA LYS A 697 25.29 -11.86 16.96
C LYS A 697 26.18 -10.62 16.97
N SER A 698 26.13 -9.86 18.04
CA SER A 698 26.87 -8.61 18.20
C SER A 698 27.66 -8.62 19.51
N ASP A 699 28.83 -8.01 19.48
CA ASP A 699 29.58 -7.66 20.70
C ASP A 699 29.17 -6.27 21.23
N LYS A 700 29.62 -5.97 22.45
CA LYS A 700 29.26 -4.71 23.12
C LYS A 700 29.77 -3.48 22.37
N ALA A 701 30.97 -3.55 21.80
CA ALA A 701 31.58 -2.42 21.08
C ALA A 701 30.77 -2.04 19.84
N ARG A 702 30.34 -3.03 19.03
CA ARG A 702 29.48 -2.80 17.87
C ARG A 702 28.10 -2.27 18.27
N GLN A 703 27.53 -2.76 19.38
CA GLN A 703 26.24 -2.27 19.87
C GLN A 703 26.32 -0.82 20.34
N GLU A 704 27.44 -0.41 20.91
CA GLU A 704 27.65 1.00 21.32
C GLU A 704 27.88 1.91 20.12
N GLN A 705 28.60 1.44 19.08
CA GLN A 705 28.94 2.24 17.90
C GLN A 705 27.77 2.35 16.92
N ASP A 706 27.07 1.25 16.67
CA ASP A 706 25.89 1.18 15.77
C ASP A 706 24.75 0.39 16.43
N PRO A 707 24.07 0.96 17.44
CA PRO A 707 23.05 0.27 18.22
C PRO A 707 21.90 -0.26 17.35
N TYR A 708 21.54 0.47 16.31
CA TYR A 708 20.42 0.16 15.42
C TYR A 708 20.82 -0.58 14.14
N ASN A 709 22.08 -0.98 13.99
CA ASN A 709 22.59 -1.64 12.79
C ASN A 709 22.33 -0.84 11.48
N ARG A 710 22.46 0.48 11.58
CA ARG A 710 22.22 1.40 10.45
C ARG A 710 23.18 1.13 9.29
N PHE A 711 24.43 0.76 9.62
CA PHE A 711 25.49 0.53 8.65
C PHE A 711 25.64 -0.95 8.26
N ILE A 712 24.76 -1.82 8.78
CA ILE A 712 24.64 -3.23 8.44
C ILE A 712 25.94 -4.01 8.69
N SER A 713 26.59 -3.73 9.84
CA SER A 713 27.80 -4.45 10.29
C SER A 713 27.52 -5.88 10.79
N ARG A 714 26.25 -6.25 10.92
CA ARG A 714 25.76 -7.55 11.35
C ARG A 714 24.46 -7.94 10.63
N GLY A 715 24.14 -9.21 10.66
CA GLY A 715 22.89 -9.76 10.09
C GLY A 715 21.64 -9.17 10.75
N PRO A 716 20.50 -9.22 10.05
CA PRO A 716 19.24 -8.71 10.57
C PRO A 716 18.76 -9.54 11.76
N ARG A 717 18.15 -8.88 12.75
CA ARG A 717 17.39 -9.49 13.83
C ARG A 717 16.07 -8.75 13.96
N VAL A 718 15.02 -9.36 13.41
CA VAL A 718 13.74 -8.70 13.18
C VAL A 718 12.62 -9.55 13.79
N ARG A 719 11.70 -8.90 14.53
CA ARG A 719 10.50 -9.54 15.01
C ARG A 719 9.59 -9.94 13.85
N LEU A 720 9.00 -11.13 13.93
CA LEU A 720 8.08 -11.64 12.92
C LEU A 720 6.79 -10.82 12.88
N SER A 721 6.21 -10.67 11.69
CA SER A 721 4.89 -10.04 11.54
C SER A 721 3.79 -10.88 12.18
N ALA A 722 2.65 -10.29 12.45
CA ALA A 722 1.47 -10.97 13.04
C ALA A 722 1.10 -12.24 12.26
N GLU A 723 1.12 -12.16 10.93
CA GLU A 723 0.83 -13.29 10.05
C GLU A 723 1.88 -14.39 10.20
N GLN A 724 3.16 -14.03 10.27
CA GLN A 724 4.24 -14.99 10.42
C GLN A 724 4.24 -15.67 11.79
N VAL A 725 3.94 -14.94 12.86
CA VAL A 725 3.85 -15.53 14.22
C VAL A 725 2.78 -16.62 14.25
N ARG A 726 1.58 -16.35 13.71
CA ARG A 726 0.49 -17.31 13.63
C ARG A 726 0.84 -18.48 12.70
N ASP A 727 1.26 -18.19 11.48
CA ASP A 727 1.51 -19.19 10.45
C ASP A 727 2.66 -20.12 10.84
N GLN A 728 3.71 -19.60 11.50
CA GLN A 728 4.82 -20.39 12.03
C GLN A 728 4.34 -21.36 13.13
N ALA A 729 3.52 -20.91 14.10
CA ALA A 729 2.97 -21.77 15.14
C ALA A 729 2.16 -22.92 14.53
N MET A 730 1.29 -22.61 13.54
CA MET A 730 0.50 -23.61 12.84
C MET A 730 1.34 -24.55 11.98
N ALA A 731 2.39 -24.06 11.33
CA ALA A 731 3.28 -24.88 10.51
C ALA A 731 4.11 -25.85 11.36
N ALA A 732 4.69 -25.38 12.47
CA ALA A 732 5.52 -26.19 13.37
C ALA A 732 4.76 -27.34 14.03
N CYS A 733 3.48 -27.17 14.31
CA CYS A 733 2.63 -28.22 14.87
C CYS A 733 1.95 -29.10 13.79
N GLY A 734 2.01 -28.73 12.51
CA GLY A 734 1.43 -29.48 11.38
C GLY A 734 -0.08 -29.25 11.17
N LEU A 735 -0.63 -28.14 11.68
CA LEU A 735 -2.04 -27.76 11.48
C LEU A 735 -2.27 -26.87 10.24
N LEU A 736 -1.24 -26.20 9.75
CA LEU A 736 -1.38 -25.22 8.67
C LEU A 736 -1.94 -25.83 7.38
N SER A 737 -3.09 -25.33 6.90
CA SER A 737 -3.64 -25.69 5.59
C SER A 737 -2.86 -25.04 4.45
N LYS A 738 -2.63 -25.81 3.38
CA LYS A 738 -2.00 -25.36 2.14
C LYS A 738 -3.00 -24.80 1.10
N LYS A 739 -4.28 -24.72 1.47
CA LYS A 739 -5.33 -24.21 0.57
C LYS A 739 -5.13 -22.73 0.30
N MET A 740 -4.98 -22.40 -0.98
CA MET A 740 -4.79 -21.04 -1.47
C MET A 740 -6.05 -20.50 -2.14
N TYR A 741 -6.11 -19.17 -2.26
CA TYR A 741 -7.15 -18.44 -2.99
C TYR A 741 -8.58 -18.59 -2.42
N GLY A 742 -9.51 -17.82 -2.98
CA GLY A 742 -10.92 -17.87 -2.61
C GLY A 742 -11.28 -16.91 -1.45
N PRO A 743 -12.53 -16.93 -0.99
CA PRO A 743 -13.04 -16.04 0.04
C PRO A 743 -12.23 -16.06 1.32
N SER A 744 -12.28 -14.95 2.05
CA SER A 744 -11.68 -14.81 3.38
C SER A 744 -12.33 -15.76 4.38
N VAL A 745 -11.56 -16.18 5.38
CA VAL A 745 -11.94 -17.17 6.40
C VAL A 745 -11.94 -16.55 7.79
N MET A 746 -12.71 -17.12 8.69
CA MET A 746 -12.86 -16.67 10.08
C MET A 746 -12.26 -17.72 11.04
N PRO A 747 -10.96 -17.63 11.40
CA PRO A 747 -10.37 -18.53 12.40
C PRO A 747 -11.04 -18.37 13.78
N PRO A 748 -10.82 -19.28 14.74
CA PRO A 748 -11.31 -19.11 16.10
C PRO A 748 -10.79 -17.83 16.74
N GLN A 749 -11.64 -17.12 17.46
CA GLN A 749 -11.30 -15.98 18.29
C GLN A 749 -12.13 -16.01 19.59
N PRO A 750 -11.74 -15.27 20.65
CA PRO A 750 -12.54 -15.16 21.86
C PRO A 750 -13.96 -14.64 21.57
N GLU A 751 -14.94 -15.11 22.31
CA GLU A 751 -16.33 -14.66 22.20
C GLU A 751 -16.48 -13.18 22.59
N GLY A 752 -17.50 -12.52 22.05
CA GLY A 752 -17.87 -11.15 22.41
C GLY A 752 -17.03 -10.04 21.75
N ILE A 753 -16.04 -10.36 20.93
CA ILE A 753 -15.20 -9.36 20.23
C ILE A 753 -16.02 -8.57 19.20
N TRP A 754 -16.95 -9.23 18.51
CA TRP A 754 -17.81 -8.62 17.49
C TRP A 754 -19.19 -8.24 18.04
N LEU A 755 -19.22 -7.28 18.94
CA LEU A 755 -20.45 -6.63 19.38
C LEU A 755 -20.65 -5.36 18.54
N SER A 756 -21.16 -5.50 17.31
CA SER A 756 -21.53 -4.35 16.49
C SER A 756 -23.03 -4.09 16.60
N PRO A 757 -23.47 -2.98 17.18
CA PRO A 757 -24.90 -2.67 17.28
C PRO A 757 -25.57 -2.36 15.94
N TYR A 758 -24.79 -2.02 14.89
CA TYR A 758 -25.31 -1.52 13.61
C TYR A 758 -25.23 -2.50 12.44
N SER A 759 -24.17 -3.33 12.32
CA SER A 759 -24.01 -4.19 11.14
C SER A 759 -24.80 -5.50 11.19
N GLY A 760 -25.20 -5.97 12.39
CA GLY A 760 -25.84 -7.27 12.56
C GLY A 760 -24.98 -8.47 12.16
N GLU A 761 -23.71 -8.25 11.82
CA GLU A 761 -22.76 -9.29 11.44
C GLU A 761 -22.27 -10.06 12.66
N SER A 762 -22.01 -11.35 12.48
CA SER A 762 -21.45 -12.21 13.53
C SER A 762 -20.23 -12.95 13.01
N TRP A 763 -19.23 -13.17 13.88
CA TRP A 763 -18.09 -14.01 13.56
C TRP A 763 -18.53 -15.48 13.61
N LYS A 764 -18.51 -16.12 12.41
CA LYS A 764 -18.80 -17.54 12.28
C LYS A 764 -17.52 -18.28 11.97
N VAL A 765 -17.02 -19.03 12.97
CA VAL A 765 -15.77 -19.79 12.80
C VAL A 765 -15.87 -20.71 11.59
N SER A 766 -14.88 -20.64 10.72
CA SER A 766 -14.77 -21.48 9.52
C SER A 766 -14.57 -22.94 9.91
N GLU A 767 -15.12 -23.86 9.12
CA GLU A 767 -15.06 -25.30 9.37
C GLU A 767 -13.92 -25.97 8.59
N GLY A 768 -13.55 -27.19 8.99
CA GLY A 768 -12.59 -28.02 8.29
C GLY A 768 -11.21 -27.38 8.17
N GLU A 769 -10.58 -27.51 7.00
CA GLU A 769 -9.25 -26.95 6.72
C GLU A 769 -9.23 -25.42 6.64
N ASP A 770 -10.35 -24.78 6.37
CA ASP A 770 -10.44 -23.32 6.28
C ASP A 770 -10.15 -22.63 7.62
N LYS A 771 -10.38 -23.30 8.75
CA LYS A 771 -9.98 -22.85 10.08
C LYS A 771 -8.47 -22.62 10.20
N TYR A 772 -7.67 -23.38 9.45
CA TYR A 772 -6.21 -23.45 9.56
C TYR A 772 -5.49 -22.81 8.38
N ARG A 773 -6.19 -22.07 7.53
CA ARG A 773 -5.56 -21.37 6.39
C ARG A 773 -4.59 -20.31 6.87
N ARG A 774 -3.67 -19.93 5.98
CA ARG A 774 -2.71 -18.86 6.25
C ARG A 774 -3.40 -17.55 6.64
N ALA A 775 -2.74 -16.80 7.49
CA ALA A 775 -3.23 -15.54 8.05
C ALA A 775 -3.64 -14.49 7.00
N VAL A 776 -3.00 -14.48 5.82
CA VAL A 776 -3.36 -13.60 4.70
C VAL A 776 -4.81 -13.78 4.21
N TYR A 777 -5.43 -14.91 4.51
CA TYR A 777 -6.83 -15.20 4.18
C TYR A 777 -7.81 -14.89 5.32
N THR A 778 -7.35 -14.45 6.49
CA THR A 778 -8.22 -14.07 7.61
C THR A 778 -9.10 -12.89 7.21
N TYR A 779 -10.40 -13.00 7.49
CA TYR A 779 -11.39 -11.94 7.27
C TYR A 779 -10.99 -10.67 8.02
N TRP A 780 -10.92 -9.55 7.31
CA TRP A 780 -10.45 -8.28 7.85
C TRP A 780 -11.60 -7.29 8.00
N LYS A 781 -12.06 -7.07 9.26
CA LYS A 781 -13.02 -6.03 9.61
C LYS A 781 -12.27 -4.82 10.16
N ARG A 782 -12.48 -3.64 9.58
CA ARG A 782 -11.73 -2.43 9.95
C ARG A 782 -11.98 -1.97 11.36
N THR A 783 -13.26 -1.92 11.78
CA THR A 783 -13.65 -1.48 13.14
C THR A 783 -13.34 -2.51 14.23
N ALA A 784 -13.15 -3.77 13.86
CA ALA A 784 -12.83 -4.86 14.79
C ALA A 784 -11.92 -5.89 14.11
N PRO A 785 -10.65 -5.54 13.83
CA PRO A 785 -9.72 -6.47 13.22
C PRO A 785 -9.47 -7.69 14.12
N TYR A 786 -8.98 -8.78 13.53
CA TYR A 786 -8.73 -10.01 14.26
C TYR A 786 -7.73 -9.78 15.42
N PRO A 787 -8.09 -10.08 16.69
CA PRO A 787 -7.39 -9.59 17.88
C PRO A 787 -5.91 -9.94 17.94
N SER A 788 -5.54 -11.18 17.59
CA SER A 788 -4.14 -11.58 17.65
C SER A 788 -3.30 -10.87 16.58
N MET A 789 -3.89 -10.46 15.43
CA MET A 789 -3.18 -9.68 14.43
C MET A 789 -2.88 -8.27 14.91
N THR A 790 -3.87 -7.56 15.47
CA THR A 790 -3.67 -6.20 16.00
C THR A 790 -2.73 -6.18 17.19
N THR A 791 -2.79 -7.17 18.06
CA THR A 791 -1.86 -7.29 19.19
C THR A 791 -0.41 -7.46 18.72
N PHE A 792 -0.19 -8.09 17.55
CA PHE A 792 1.12 -8.21 16.91
C PHE A 792 1.33 -7.14 15.81
N ASP A 793 0.84 -5.93 16.05
CA ASP A 793 1.11 -4.70 15.29
C ASP A 793 0.57 -4.68 13.86
N ALA A 794 -0.43 -5.51 13.51
CA ALA A 794 -1.12 -5.37 12.24
C ALA A 794 -2.05 -4.14 12.25
N PRO A 795 -2.08 -3.31 11.18
CA PRO A 795 -2.87 -2.08 11.14
C PRO A 795 -4.37 -2.35 10.97
N SER A 796 -5.23 -1.34 11.26
CA SER A 796 -6.67 -1.40 10.97
C SER A 796 -6.97 -1.44 9.46
N ARG A 797 -6.07 -0.93 8.63
CA ARG A 797 -6.22 -0.75 7.18
C ARG A 797 -7.31 0.26 6.79
N GLU A 798 -7.60 1.21 7.67
CA GLU A 798 -8.40 2.39 7.33
C GLU A 798 -7.66 3.31 6.38
N PHE A 799 -6.36 3.49 6.62
CA PHE A 799 -5.44 4.28 5.81
C PHE A 799 -4.28 3.43 5.28
N CYS A 800 -3.57 3.94 4.29
CA CYS A 800 -2.31 3.35 3.82
C CYS A 800 -1.31 3.26 4.97
N GLN A 801 -0.64 2.11 5.09
CA GLN A 801 0.38 1.89 6.11
C GLN A 801 1.68 1.47 5.44
N SER A 802 2.62 2.39 5.36
CA SER A 802 3.91 2.18 4.71
C SER A 802 4.83 1.22 5.44
N ARG A 803 4.77 1.21 6.78
CA ARG A 803 5.49 0.25 7.65
C ARG A 803 4.70 -0.02 8.92
N ARG A 804 4.96 -1.14 9.55
CA ARG A 804 4.46 -1.48 10.89
C ARG A 804 5.52 -1.12 11.93
N ILE A 805 5.11 -0.47 13.01
CA ILE A 805 5.97 -0.22 14.16
C ILE A 805 5.95 -1.48 15.02
N LEU A 806 6.98 -2.33 14.87
CA LEU A 806 7.06 -3.58 15.60
C LEU A 806 7.34 -3.34 17.09
N THR A 807 6.44 -3.82 17.94
CA THR A 807 6.53 -3.69 19.40
C THR A 807 6.85 -5.03 20.07
N ASN A 808 7.21 -4.97 21.34
CA ASN A 808 7.34 -6.15 22.20
C ASN A 808 6.63 -5.85 23.52
N THR A 809 5.35 -6.27 23.62
CA THR A 809 4.49 -5.93 24.75
C THR A 809 4.06 -7.16 25.54
N PRO A 810 3.74 -7.01 26.84
CA PRO A 810 3.15 -8.07 27.63
C PRO A 810 1.84 -8.62 27.04
N LEU A 811 1.07 -7.81 26.31
CA LEU A 811 -0.17 -8.24 25.65
C LEU A 811 0.09 -9.29 24.56
N GLN A 812 1.20 -9.19 23.85
CA GLN A 812 1.59 -10.20 22.84
C GLN A 812 1.85 -11.54 23.50
N ALA A 813 2.56 -11.55 24.65
CA ALA A 813 2.76 -12.75 25.43
C ALA A 813 1.43 -13.32 25.97
N LEU A 814 0.54 -12.43 26.43
CA LEU A 814 -0.78 -12.85 26.94
C LEU A 814 -1.63 -13.50 25.84
N VAL A 815 -1.61 -12.95 24.62
CA VAL A 815 -2.31 -13.54 23.45
C VAL A 815 -1.76 -14.93 23.15
N THR A 816 -0.46 -15.09 22.98
CA THR A 816 0.11 -16.42 22.66
C THR A 816 -0.12 -17.44 23.77
N LEU A 817 -0.30 -17.03 25.03
CA LEU A 817 -0.56 -17.92 26.15
C LEU A 817 -2.04 -18.31 26.29
N ASN A 818 -3.00 -17.52 25.79
CA ASN A 818 -4.43 -17.70 26.09
C ASN A 818 -5.35 -17.81 24.85
N ASP A 819 -4.91 -17.34 23.69
CA ASP A 819 -5.76 -17.38 22.48
C ASP A 819 -5.98 -18.83 22.02
N PRO A 820 -7.21 -19.22 21.67
CA PRO A 820 -7.57 -20.58 21.27
C PRO A 820 -6.68 -21.17 20.18
N VAL A 821 -6.25 -20.35 19.22
CA VAL A 821 -5.40 -20.78 18.09
C VAL A 821 -4.01 -21.22 18.57
N TYR A 822 -3.41 -20.48 19.51
CA TYR A 822 -2.09 -20.83 20.03
C TYR A 822 -2.15 -21.97 21.06
N LEU A 823 -3.24 -22.09 21.81
CA LEU A 823 -3.47 -23.23 22.70
C LEU A 823 -3.64 -24.53 21.91
N GLU A 824 -4.40 -24.52 20.82
CA GLU A 824 -4.53 -25.66 19.90
C GLU A 824 -3.17 -26.05 19.29
N ALA A 825 -2.40 -25.05 18.85
CA ALA A 825 -1.05 -25.27 18.32
C ALA A 825 -0.12 -25.86 19.38
N ALA A 826 -0.18 -25.41 20.63
CA ALA A 826 0.62 -25.91 21.73
C ALA A 826 0.26 -27.36 22.09
N GLU A 827 -1.03 -27.73 22.15
CA GLU A 827 -1.49 -29.11 22.40
C GLU A 827 -0.99 -30.04 21.29
N LYS A 828 -1.09 -29.61 20.02
CA LYS A 828 -0.60 -30.41 18.90
C LYS A 828 0.92 -30.53 18.88
N LEU A 829 1.64 -29.45 19.20
CA LEU A 829 3.10 -29.46 19.34
C LEU A 829 3.52 -30.42 20.47
N ALA A 830 2.88 -30.37 21.64
CA ALA A 830 3.13 -31.27 22.77
C ALA A 830 2.92 -32.75 22.38
N THR A 831 1.86 -33.06 21.63
CA THR A 831 1.62 -34.38 21.07
C THR A 831 2.78 -34.84 20.17
N ASN A 832 3.30 -33.95 19.32
CA ASN A 832 4.43 -34.26 18.45
C ASN A 832 5.73 -34.47 19.25
N MET A 833 5.95 -33.66 20.30
CA MET A 833 7.07 -33.78 21.23
C MET A 833 7.05 -35.12 21.96
N GLN A 834 5.88 -35.54 22.46
CA GLN A 834 5.68 -36.81 23.17
C GLN A 834 6.04 -38.03 22.28
N LYS A 835 5.73 -37.97 21.00
CA LYS A 835 6.06 -39.04 20.01
C LYS A 835 7.55 -39.14 19.70
N ARG A 836 8.34 -38.10 19.93
CA ARG A 836 9.75 -37.98 19.52
C ARG A 836 10.75 -38.21 20.66
N GLY A 837 10.36 -38.02 21.91
CA GLY A 837 11.22 -38.20 23.08
C GLY A 837 10.66 -39.20 24.08
N LYS A 838 11.55 -40.00 24.68
CA LYS A 838 11.18 -40.97 25.72
C LYS A 838 11.09 -40.34 27.11
N THR A 839 11.84 -39.26 27.35
CA THR A 839 11.86 -38.53 28.62
C THR A 839 11.36 -37.13 28.42
N PRO A 840 10.81 -36.46 29.45
CA PRO A 840 10.40 -35.06 29.36
C PRO A 840 11.49 -34.11 28.82
N GLU A 841 12.73 -34.34 29.26
CA GLU A 841 13.87 -33.54 28.77
C GLU A 841 14.12 -33.69 27.26
N GLN A 842 14.04 -34.94 26.77
CA GLN A 842 14.15 -35.20 25.32
C GLN A 842 12.99 -34.57 24.54
N GLN A 843 11.78 -34.67 25.07
CA GLN A 843 10.57 -34.06 24.47
C GLN A 843 10.70 -32.55 24.39
N LEU A 844 11.21 -31.88 25.40
CA LEU A 844 11.45 -30.46 25.45
C LEU A 844 12.53 -30.02 24.46
N ARG A 845 13.62 -30.78 24.34
CA ARG A 845 14.69 -30.54 23.33
C ARG A 845 14.14 -30.65 21.91
N GLU A 846 13.32 -31.64 21.62
CA GLU A 846 12.67 -31.82 20.32
C GLU A 846 11.69 -30.71 20.00
N GLY A 847 10.86 -30.27 20.97
CA GLY A 847 9.95 -29.14 20.79
C GLY A 847 10.67 -27.84 20.41
N TYR A 848 11.74 -27.52 21.13
CA TYR A 848 12.57 -26.37 20.83
C TYR A 848 13.22 -26.48 19.43
N ARG A 849 13.74 -27.67 19.07
CA ARG A 849 14.34 -27.92 17.76
C ARG A 849 13.34 -27.79 16.63
N LEU A 850 12.09 -28.23 16.80
CA LEU A 850 11.03 -28.09 15.80
C LEU A 850 10.68 -26.61 15.50
N LEU A 851 10.86 -25.72 16.48
CA LEU A 851 10.53 -24.29 16.34
C LEU A 851 11.70 -23.47 15.80
N THR A 852 12.94 -23.83 16.19
CA THR A 852 14.11 -22.97 15.94
C THR A 852 15.16 -23.62 15.02
N PHE A 853 15.12 -24.94 14.83
CA PHE A 853 16.14 -25.77 14.16
C PHE A 853 17.52 -25.69 14.82
N GLN A 854 17.58 -25.16 16.03
CA GLN A 854 18.79 -25.02 16.83
C GLN A 854 18.74 -25.88 18.11
N PRO A 855 19.89 -26.30 18.64
CA PRO A 855 19.92 -26.97 19.94
C PRO A 855 19.61 -25.97 21.06
N ILE A 856 18.77 -26.39 22.02
CA ILE A 856 18.50 -25.59 23.21
C ILE A 856 19.72 -25.56 24.15
N ASN A 857 20.07 -24.39 24.67
CA ASN A 857 21.12 -24.26 25.68
C ASN A 857 20.66 -24.84 27.05
N ASN A 858 21.60 -25.30 27.86
CA ASN A 858 21.30 -25.98 29.13
C ASN A 858 20.52 -25.12 30.14
N LYS A 859 20.78 -23.79 30.19
CA LYS A 859 20.07 -22.88 31.09
C LYS A 859 18.58 -22.77 30.73
N SER A 860 18.28 -22.55 29.45
CA SER A 860 16.91 -22.50 28.96
C SER A 860 16.19 -23.84 29.11
N LEU A 861 16.88 -24.96 28.89
CA LEU A 861 16.30 -26.27 29.08
C LEU A 861 15.92 -26.53 30.55
N GLN A 862 16.78 -26.17 31.52
CA GLN A 862 16.48 -26.30 32.95
C GLN A 862 15.22 -25.51 33.34
N VAL A 863 15.04 -24.32 32.80
CA VAL A 863 13.82 -23.52 33.01
C VAL A 863 12.58 -24.26 32.48
N LEU A 864 12.63 -24.79 31.25
CA LEU A 864 11.52 -25.54 30.66
C LEU A 864 11.22 -26.82 31.41
N VAL A 865 12.24 -27.56 31.89
CA VAL A 865 12.08 -28.76 32.74
C VAL A 865 11.39 -28.40 34.06
N LYS A 866 11.75 -27.28 34.68
CA LYS A 866 11.09 -26.77 35.88
C LYS A 866 9.63 -26.43 35.61
N ILE A 867 9.32 -25.69 34.53
CA ILE A 867 7.93 -25.36 34.14
C ILE A 867 7.11 -26.64 33.96
N TYR A 868 7.65 -27.61 33.22
CA TYR A 868 7.01 -28.92 33.05
C TYR A 868 6.73 -29.60 34.37
N GLY A 869 7.73 -29.65 35.28
CA GLY A 869 7.60 -30.33 36.62
C GLY A 869 6.55 -29.66 37.49
N ASP A 870 6.53 -28.33 37.55
CA ASP A 870 5.56 -27.53 38.30
C ASP A 870 4.13 -27.73 37.77
N ALA A 871 3.96 -27.69 36.42
CA ALA A 871 2.69 -27.95 35.76
C ALA A 871 2.20 -29.40 35.99
N LEU A 872 3.09 -30.41 35.89
CA LEU A 872 2.76 -31.80 36.12
C LEU A 872 2.27 -32.01 37.55
N LYS A 873 2.95 -31.42 38.54
CA LYS A 873 2.54 -31.49 39.95
C LYS A 873 1.12 -30.91 40.15
N SER A 874 0.83 -29.76 39.51
CA SER A 874 -0.48 -29.12 39.57
C SER A 874 -1.59 -30.01 39.00
N TYR A 875 -1.38 -30.56 37.77
CA TYR A 875 -2.38 -31.40 37.10
C TYR A 875 -2.57 -32.76 37.75
N ARG A 876 -1.55 -33.33 38.42
CA ARG A 876 -1.71 -34.53 39.24
C ARG A 876 -2.49 -34.26 40.52
N ALA A 877 -2.36 -33.06 41.12
CA ALA A 877 -3.13 -32.68 42.29
C ALA A 877 -4.60 -32.35 41.95
N LYS A 878 -4.88 -31.86 40.72
CA LYS A 878 -6.24 -31.55 40.23
C LYS A 878 -6.44 -32.14 38.83
N PRO A 879 -6.78 -33.42 38.70
CA PRO A 879 -6.98 -34.08 37.41
C PRO A 879 -8.11 -33.45 36.55
N SER A 880 -9.11 -32.81 37.15
CA SER A 880 -10.17 -32.09 36.43
C SER A 880 -9.66 -30.97 35.58
N ASP A 881 -8.52 -30.33 35.93
CA ASP A 881 -7.97 -29.21 35.22
C ASP A 881 -7.28 -29.66 33.90
N VAL A 882 -6.98 -30.95 33.75
CA VAL A 882 -6.46 -31.55 32.51
C VAL A 882 -7.46 -31.39 31.37
N ASP A 883 -8.76 -31.53 31.65
CA ASP A 883 -9.80 -31.40 30.64
C ASP A 883 -9.97 -29.97 30.14
N SER A 884 -9.61 -28.99 30.95
CA SER A 884 -9.70 -27.58 30.59
C SER A 884 -8.58 -27.11 29.62
N ILE A 885 -7.42 -27.78 29.65
CA ILE A 885 -6.28 -27.41 28.79
C ILE A 885 -6.19 -28.31 27.54
N LEU A 886 -6.58 -29.58 27.62
CA LEU A 886 -6.57 -30.54 26.51
C LEU A 886 -7.95 -30.57 25.85
N VAL A 887 -8.28 -29.55 25.06
CA VAL A 887 -9.62 -29.36 24.47
C VAL A 887 -9.68 -29.77 23.02
N TYR A 888 -8.57 -29.67 22.30
CA TYR A 888 -8.54 -29.72 20.84
C TYR A 888 -8.12 -31.06 20.25
N GLY A 889 -7.26 -31.80 20.97
CA GLY A 889 -6.71 -33.08 20.52
C GLY A 889 -7.65 -34.26 20.72
N LYS A 890 -7.42 -35.35 19.96
CA LYS A 890 -8.07 -36.66 20.09
C LYS A 890 -7.25 -37.66 20.91
N GLU A 891 -6.08 -37.24 21.38
CA GLU A 891 -5.16 -38.10 22.11
C GLU A 891 -5.68 -38.37 23.55
N ARG A 892 -5.19 -39.45 24.17
CA ARG A 892 -5.56 -39.75 25.55
C ARG A 892 -5.09 -38.62 26.47
N LYS A 893 -6.03 -37.98 27.14
CA LYS A 893 -5.75 -36.93 28.12
C LYS A 893 -4.98 -37.46 29.30
N SER A 894 -3.89 -36.82 29.66
CA SER A 894 -3.07 -37.14 30.82
C SER A 894 -2.43 -35.87 31.42
N PRO A 895 -2.09 -35.90 32.73
CA PRO A 895 -1.33 -34.83 33.37
C PRO A 895 0.00 -34.53 32.68
N GLU A 896 0.66 -35.55 32.14
CA GLU A 896 1.93 -35.46 31.42
C GLU A 896 1.76 -34.68 30.12
N LEU A 897 0.72 -34.98 29.33
CA LEU A 897 0.44 -34.24 28.08
C LEU A 897 0.01 -32.80 28.39
N ALA A 898 -0.80 -32.56 29.42
CA ALA A 898 -1.20 -31.22 29.84
C ALA A 898 0.00 -30.38 30.27
N ALA A 899 0.92 -30.93 31.06
CA ALA A 899 2.16 -30.26 31.47
C ALA A 899 3.07 -29.96 30.27
N LEU A 900 3.14 -30.87 29.30
CA LEU A 900 3.90 -30.68 28.07
C LEU A 900 3.27 -29.60 27.16
N THR A 901 1.94 -29.50 27.15
CA THR A 901 1.19 -28.47 26.46
C THR A 901 1.51 -27.07 27.00
N ILE A 902 1.57 -26.92 28.34
CA ILE A 902 2.02 -25.65 28.97
C ILE A 902 3.45 -25.33 28.54
N SER A 903 4.36 -26.30 28.52
CA SER A 903 5.74 -26.07 28.10
C SER A 903 5.85 -25.71 26.62
N ALA A 904 5.06 -26.35 25.76
CA ALA A 904 4.97 -26.07 24.35
C ALA A 904 4.43 -24.64 24.09
N ASN A 905 3.41 -24.22 24.83
CA ASN A 905 2.83 -22.89 24.77
C ASN A 905 3.87 -21.80 25.17
N VAL A 906 4.64 -22.03 26.22
CA VAL A 906 5.76 -21.15 26.61
C VAL A 906 6.82 -21.08 25.50
N MET A 907 7.14 -22.22 24.85
CA MET A 907 8.11 -22.24 23.75
C MET A 907 7.67 -21.40 22.55
N LEU A 908 6.37 -21.41 22.20
CA LEU A 908 5.83 -20.58 21.11
C LEU A 908 6.00 -19.07 21.39
N ASN A 909 6.20 -18.68 22.64
CA ASN A 909 6.37 -17.29 23.06
C ASN A 909 7.86 -16.88 23.26
N LEU A 910 8.80 -17.79 23.04
CA LEU A 910 10.22 -17.46 23.18
C LEU A 910 10.66 -16.44 22.12
N ASP A 911 11.53 -15.52 22.52
CA ASP A 911 12.03 -14.46 21.67
C ASP A 911 12.65 -14.99 20.36
N ASN A 912 13.47 -16.03 20.42
CA ASN A 912 14.08 -16.63 19.23
C ASN A 912 13.09 -17.47 18.36
N VAL A 913 11.86 -17.68 18.83
CA VAL A 913 10.77 -18.25 18.02
C VAL A 913 10.03 -17.12 17.28
N VAL A 914 9.72 -16.03 17.97
CA VAL A 914 8.97 -14.90 17.39
C VAL A 914 9.86 -13.85 16.70
N THR A 915 11.14 -14.15 16.54
CA THR A 915 12.14 -13.30 15.86
C THR A 915 12.88 -14.12 14.80
N LYS A 916 13.22 -13.51 13.68
CA LYS A 916 14.18 -14.06 12.70
C LYS A 916 15.56 -13.46 12.98
N GLU A 917 16.59 -14.30 12.94
CA GLU A 917 17.98 -13.93 13.19
C GLU A 917 18.86 -14.21 12.00
#